data_dad161d981368b8c7637b6d9eafb719c
#
_entry.id   dad161d981368b8c7637b6d9eafb719c
#
_cell.length_a   1.000
_cell.length_b   1.000
_cell.length_c   1.000
_cell.angle_alpha   90.00
_cell.angle_beta   90.00
_cell.angle_gamma   90.00
#
_symmetry.space_group_name_H-M   'P 1'
#
loop_
_entity.id
_entity.type
_entity.pdbx_description
1 polymer ?
#
loop_
_entity_poly.entity_id
_entity_poly.type
_entity_poly.pdbx_seq_one_letter_code
_entity_poly.pdbx_strand_id
1 'polypeptide(L)'
;MTSNNYLLPPNATETELSVDQAQHNLLTNIHTELIRWVKNPDMCPAALLPWLAWEFQVDTWNVDWTEQKKRDAIRRAHYIHSHRGTAGAVRRALTDSPFGTEIIEWFRQSPPGKPYTFRMNVEQKDLPVSELDHQDLKMAVLRAKNLRSWFSVHVYGRSTGTVYAAGYACATEYIRSRIFPTSITLTETEVWLEPGECRFIGVTILPPEAEDKSFTVRVAEPGCVTATLAEGGFLLTGQTYGECQVTVTTLNGISCTVSVKVVPVLAFVSRVESADRPLFFVRPENADFLINYGDGDNREYALRSTNSGVLYGVYATRPLTEGTEYLITVKNPGQATLQRTADAFSAALNPVTELVRYTGTVSSLASFVSGQRNLVTVHDDAFKGLQGVRDCYSLFTGCTALETVPATLFAGFTEARSFRGVFSNCTSLSAVPDGLFRGLENAGTFDSAFYGCSALQTVGRDLFSGCTSAKDFGRLFYNCTSLTSIGEGLFTGCVSATQFREAFYSCSRLATIPGGIFSHVPGGDFSRTFSKCTSLTAVPSGMFSPCIRSTTFREAFMDCSALQSLPDGLFENLTSVTTFNSVFRNCTALRTTGDHLFRNCTGAGDFSFAFYGDKSLQSTGEGLLAGCTGAKDFASAFYNCRVLSVMPDFGDCRELTTLHSAFRNCESLTEIPDGAFRGAEKLINVYNAFMACSGLLRVGERVFSDCTALIQVRGLFIDCVSLRSVGARLFDGCSEIKEMQEVFRNCRALRTLPLMLFGNVPGVTFLWMTFSGCISLESLPGDLFGAMTKLTTARGIFYSCTSLTTVPPGVFEHNPLLVTVESAFAGCTALQTVPESLFAACPLISVFLSAFSETGLVSVPAGLFRHNLHVTTFSKVFMKCSRLEVVPADLFSGNSLATDFSYAFSQCTSLKQAETGLLSGTAVSDAGHLFDRCVSLESIVEAIFSPDFFSTVTDVRSAFEGCVKLRGHGLSFISRLPEQVIHARTLFQCTALDDYGELPTGWS
;
A
#
# COMPACT_ATOMS: atom_id res chain seq x y z
N MET A 1 11.77 44.84 -64.56
CA MET A 1 12.96 44.29 -63.90
C MET A 1 12.50 43.69 -62.62
N THR A 2 12.24 42.42 -62.61
CA THR A 2 11.85 41.65 -61.45
C THR A 2 13.14 41.30 -60.67
N SER A 3 13.40 41.91 -59.56
CA SER A 3 14.48 41.53 -58.67
C SER A 3 14.16 40.13 -58.10
N ASN A 4 14.83 39.13 -58.63
CA ASN A 4 14.85 37.82 -58.01
C ASN A 4 15.68 37.92 -56.71
N ASN A 5 15.03 37.88 -55.59
CA ASN A 5 15.65 37.80 -54.27
C ASN A 5 15.97 36.33 -53.96
N TYR A 6 17.00 35.77 -54.59
CA TYR A 6 17.58 34.51 -54.19
C TYR A 6 18.61 34.73 -53.05
N LEU A 7 18.58 33.88 -52.06
CA LEU A 7 19.56 33.89 -50.95
C LEU A 7 20.85 33.12 -51.33
N LEU A 8 20.86 32.46 -52.50
CA LEU A 8 21.95 31.63 -52.96
C LEU A 8 22.96 32.43 -53.83
N PRO A 9 24.24 32.07 -53.86
CA PRO A 9 25.25 32.75 -54.66
C PRO A 9 25.00 32.59 -56.17
N PRO A 10 25.55 33.45 -57.03
CA PRO A 10 25.24 33.53 -58.48
C PRO A 10 25.57 32.28 -59.30
N ASN A 11 26.29 31.33 -58.75
CA ASN A 11 26.68 30.04 -59.32
C ASN A 11 25.83 28.85 -58.86
N ALA A 12 24.73 29.09 -58.17
CA ALA A 12 23.84 28.02 -57.76
C ALA A 12 23.19 27.32 -58.97
N THR A 13 22.99 26.02 -58.88
CA THR A 13 22.36 25.17 -59.90
C THR A 13 20.85 25.44 -59.99
N GLU A 14 20.24 25.15 -61.13
CA GLU A 14 18.79 25.31 -61.35
C GLU A 14 17.95 24.56 -60.33
N THR A 15 18.46 23.43 -59.81
CA THR A 15 17.79 22.60 -58.76
C THR A 15 17.83 23.31 -57.42
N GLU A 16 18.96 23.91 -57.04
CA GLU A 16 19.13 24.69 -55.84
C GLU A 16 18.28 25.95 -55.85
N LEU A 17 18.23 26.65 -56.99
CA LEU A 17 17.38 27.81 -57.19
C LEU A 17 15.89 27.46 -57.08
N SER A 18 15.49 26.26 -57.57
CA SER A 18 14.10 25.79 -57.49
C SER A 18 13.71 25.44 -56.05
N VAL A 19 14.64 24.90 -55.24
CA VAL A 19 14.41 24.60 -53.80
C VAL A 19 14.37 25.92 -53.02
N ASP A 20 15.26 26.87 -53.29
CA ASP A 20 15.25 28.19 -52.63
C ASP A 20 13.97 28.97 -52.97
N GLN A 21 13.50 28.92 -54.24
CA GLN A 21 12.23 29.49 -54.64
C GLN A 21 11.03 28.81 -53.96
N ALA A 22 11.06 27.51 -53.80
CA ALA A 22 10.01 26.76 -53.10
C ALA A 22 10.00 27.10 -51.60
N GLN A 23 11.16 27.23 -50.99
CA GLN A 23 11.31 27.71 -49.61
C GLN A 23 10.86 29.16 -49.44
N HIS A 24 11.23 30.04 -50.37
CA HIS A 24 10.77 31.44 -50.38
C HIS A 24 9.25 31.54 -50.50
N ASN A 25 8.65 30.76 -51.38
CA ASN A 25 7.19 30.72 -51.55
C ASN A 25 6.48 30.13 -50.29
N LEU A 26 7.09 29.18 -49.61
CA LEU A 26 6.59 28.66 -48.34
C LEU A 26 6.67 29.71 -47.21
N LEU A 27 7.77 30.44 -47.12
CA LEU A 27 7.99 31.47 -46.12
C LEU A 27 7.15 32.74 -46.40
N THR A 28 6.96 33.16 -47.66
CA THR A 28 6.10 34.30 -48.02
C THR A 28 4.60 34.02 -47.83
N ASN A 29 4.18 32.75 -47.84
CA ASN A 29 2.82 32.34 -47.48
C ASN A 29 2.57 32.27 -45.99
N ILE A 30 3.60 32.37 -45.15
CA ILE A 30 3.43 32.52 -43.71
C ILE A 30 3.13 33.97 -43.38
N HIS A 31 1.87 34.28 -43.18
CA HIS A 31 1.48 35.56 -42.62
C HIS A 31 2.09 35.79 -41.27
N THR A 32 3.29 36.36 -41.17
CA THR A 32 3.99 36.66 -39.93
C THR A 32 3.17 37.55 -38.97
N GLU A 33 2.28 38.36 -39.54
CA GLU A 33 1.29 39.12 -38.75
C GLU A 33 0.30 38.20 -38.01
N LEU A 34 -0.02 36.99 -38.53
CA LEU A 34 -0.83 36.01 -37.82
C LEU A 34 -0.23 35.61 -36.48
N ILE A 35 1.10 35.52 -36.34
CA ILE A 35 1.79 35.21 -35.08
C ILE A 35 1.54 36.28 -34.01
N ARG A 36 1.48 37.56 -34.44
CA ARG A 36 1.11 38.70 -33.60
C ARG A 36 -0.39 38.71 -33.28
N TRP A 37 -1.21 38.40 -34.29
CA TRP A 37 -2.67 38.44 -34.14
C TRP A 37 -3.19 37.34 -33.25
N VAL A 38 -2.61 36.12 -33.30
CA VAL A 38 -3.05 35.00 -32.48
C VAL A 38 -2.96 35.28 -30.98
N LYS A 39 -2.01 36.10 -30.56
CA LYS A 39 -1.86 36.49 -29.13
C LYS A 39 -2.59 37.78 -28.75
N ASN A 40 -3.22 38.44 -29.69
CA ASN A 40 -4.00 39.66 -29.44
C ASN A 40 -5.50 39.33 -29.35
N PRO A 41 -6.19 39.53 -28.25
CA PRO A 41 -7.62 39.28 -28.10
C PRO A 41 -8.49 39.95 -29.16
N ASP A 42 -8.06 41.11 -29.72
CA ASP A 42 -8.83 41.88 -30.73
C ASP A 42 -8.65 41.37 -32.15
N MET A 43 -7.46 40.83 -32.45
CA MET A 43 -7.08 40.47 -33.81
C MET A 43 -7.06 38.96 -34.05
N CYS A 44 -7.11 38.16 -32.97
CA CYS A 44 -7.10 36.71 -33.04
C CYS A 44 -8.30 36.19 -33.88
N PRO A 45 -8.08 35.31 -34.86
CA PRO A 45 -9.17 34.68 -35.59
C PRO A 45 -10.16 34.00 -34.63
N ALA A 46 -11.46 34.14 -34.92
CA ALA A 46 -12.55 33.63 -34.06
C ALA A 46 -12.40 32.12 -33.72
N ALA A 47 -11.94 31.32 -34.68
CA ALA A 47 -11.69 29.89 -34.49
C ALA A 47 -10.58 29.58 -33.45
N LEU A 48 -9.65 30.51 -33.20
CA LEU A 48 -8.54 30.32 -32.29
C LEU A 48 -8.80 30.97 -30.91
N LEU A 49 -9.89 31.69 -30.73
CA LEU A 49 -10.25 32.27 -29.44
C LEU A 49 -10.31 31.25 -28.27
N PRO A 50 -10.81 30.03 -28.47
CA PRO A 50 -10.79 29.01 -27.39
C PRO A 50 -9.37 28.69 -26.88
N TRP A 51 -8.40 28.62 -27.81
CA TRP A 51 -6.99 28.39 -27.49
C TRP A 51 -6.35 29.61 -26.80
N LEU A 52 -6.67 30.82 -27.29
CA LEU A 52 -6.21 32.05 -26.64
C LEU A 52 -6.82 32.21 -25.24
N ALA A 53 -8.08 31.82 -25.06
CA ALA A 53 -8.73 31.80 -23.75
C ALA A 53 -8.03 30.82 -22.79
N TRP A 54 -7.62 29.66 -23.27
CA TRP A 54 -6.84 28.70 -22.50
C TRP A 54 -5.46 29.26 -22.12
N GLU A 55 -4.75 29.87 -23.06
CA GLU A 55 -3.43 30.50 -22.80
C GLU A 55 -3.55 31.63 -21.76
N PHE A 56 -4.60 32.48 -21.84
CA PHE A 56 -4.86 33.53 -20.86
C PHE A 56 -5.55 33.04 -19.59
N GLN A 57 -5.76 31.70 -19.49
CA GLN A 57 -6.40 31.06 -18.33
C GLN A 57 -7.73 31.71 -17.95
N VAL A 58 -8.61 31.94 -18.90
CA VAL A 58 -9.92 32.52 -18.66
C VAL A 58 -10.72 31.64 -17.71
N ASP A 59 -11.05 32.11 -16.55
CA ASP A 59 -11.70 31.34 -15.47
C ASP A 59 -13.10 30.78 -15.85
N THR A 60 -13.83 31.45 -16.73
CA THR A 60 -15.15 31.02 -17.20
C THR A 60 -15.23 31.21 -18.73
N TRP A 61 -15.57 30.14 -19.43
CA TRP A 61 -15.66 30.13 -20.88
C TRP A 61 -16.90 29.34 -21.32
N ASN A 62 -17.74 29.97 -22.18
CA ASN A 62 -18.86 29.27 -22.79
C ASN A 62 -18.74 29.34 -24.30
N VAL A 63 -18.88 28.19 -24.96
CA VAL A 63 -18.79 28.07 -26.45
C VAL A 63 -19.89 28.83 -27.19
N ASP A 64 -21.04 29.04 -26.53
CA ASP A 64 -22.22 29.73 -27.10
C ASP A 64 -22.16 31.26 -26.98
N TRP A 65 -21.14 31.80 -26.30
CA TRP A 65 -20.98 33.25 -26.22
C TRP A 65 -20.73 33.86 -27.60
N THR A 66 -21.24 35.09 -27.80
CA THR A 66 -20.90 35.89 -28.96
C THR A 66 -19.39 36.12 -29.04
N GLU A 67 -18.88 36.30 -30.25
CA GLU A 67 -17.43 36.53 -30.48
C GLU A 67 -16.92 37.73 -29.65
N GLN A 68 -17.68 38.83 -29.62
CA GLN A 68 -17.31 40.01 -28.83
C GLN A 68 -17.20 39.67 -27.34
N LYS A 69 -18.15 38.92 -26.80
CA LYS A 69 -18.13 38.50 -25.41
C LYS A 69 -16.96 37.57 -25.09
N LYS A 70 -16.58 36.69 -26.01
CA LYS A 70 -15.39 35.84 -25.94
C LYS A 70 -14.10 36.67 -25.86
N ARG A 71 -13.98 37.66 -26.72
CA ARG A 71 -12.82 38.58 -26.72
C ARG A 71 -12.74 39.41 -25.44
N ASP A 72 -13.85 39.89 -24.94
CA ASP A 72 -13.92 40.68 -23.69
C ASP A 72 -13.55 39.83 -22.49
N ALA A 73 -13.92 38.56 -22.43
CA ALA A 73 -13.52 37.64 -21.39
C ALA A 73 -12.00 37.43 -21.35
N ILE A 74 -11.35 37.27 -22.50
CA ILE A 74 -9.90 37.14 -22.60
C ILE A 74 -9.18 38.42 -22.17
N ARG A 75 -9.64 39.59 -22.58
CA ARG A 75 -9.05 40.88 -22.15
C ARG A 75 -9.13 41.08 -20.66
N ARG A 76 -10.23 40.66 -20.03
CA ARG A 76 -10.41 40.81 -18.59
C ARG A 76 -9.62 39.80 -17.75
N ALA A 77 -9.29 38.65 -18.31
CA ALA A 77 -8.60 37.59 -17.60
C ALA A 77 -7.30 38.09 -16.95
N HIS A 78 -6.47 38.80 -17.70
CA HIS A 78 -5.21 39.35 -17.19
C HIS A 78 -5.41 40.26 -15.96
N TYR A 79 -6.42 41.14 -16.03
CA TYR A 79 -6.73 42.03 -14.89
C TYR A 79 -7.24 41.24 -13.69
N ILE A 80 -8.14 40.28 -13.92
CA ILE A 80 -8.72 39.46 -12.85
C ILE A 80 -7.60 38.71 -12.16
N HIS A 81 -6.68 38.09 -12.91
CA HIS A 81 -5.59 37.29 -12.36
C HIS A 81 -4.55 38.14 -11.61
N SER A 82 -4.16 39.28 -12.18
CA SER A 82 -3.18 40.17 -11.55
C SER A 82 -3.71 40.90 -10.30
N HIS A 83 -5.04 41.06 -10.19
CA HIS A 83 -5.72 41.72 -9.06
C HIS A 83 -6.60 40.78 -8.27
N ARG A 84 -6.40 39.46 -8.41
CA ARG A 84 -7.17 38.44 -7.70
C ARG A 84 -7.12 38.70 -6.19
N GLY A 85 -8.28 38.67 -5.56
CA GLY A 85 -8.44 39.02 -4.13
C GLY A 85 -8.88 40.47 -3.88
N THR A 86 -8.97 41.33 -4.87
CA THR A 86 -9.49 42.70 -4.73
C THR A 86 -10.98 42.76 -5.10
N ALA A 87 -11.69 43.72 -4.52
CA ALA A 87 -13.09 44.01 -4.91
C ALA A 87 -13.22 44.38 -6.41
N GLY A 88 -12.18 44.96 -6.99
CA GLY A 88 -12.12 45.26 -8.42
C GLY A 88 -12.10 44.02 -9.30
N ALA A 89 -11.32 42.98 -8.92
CA ALA A 89 -11.29 41.70 -9.63
C ALA A 89 -12.66 40.99 -9.57
N VAL A 90 -13.27 40.98 -8.40
CA VAL A 90 -14.62 40.38 -8.20
C VAL A 90 -15.69 41.11 -9.01
N ARG A 91 -15.69 42.45 -9.04
CA ARG A 91 -16.64 43.23 -9.88
C ARG A 91 -16.46 42.93 -11.35
N ARG A 92 -15.22 42.83 -11.83
CA ARG A 92 -14.96 42.49 -13.25
C ARG A 92 -15.36 41.07 -13.63
N ALA A 93 -15.18 40.11 -12.72
CA ALA A 93 -15.64 38.73 -12.92
C ALA A 93 -17.17 38.65 -13.05
N LEU A 94 -17.91 39.61 -12.46
CA LEU A 94 -19.38 39.68 -12.47
C LEU A 94 -19.96 40.56 -13.59
N THR A 95 -19.13 41.18 -14.42
CA THR A 95 -19.60 42.15 -15.45
C THR A 95 -20.55 41.53 -16.47
N ASP A 96 -20.46 40.23 -16.70
CA ASP A 96 -21.30 39.52 -17.69
C ASP A 96 -22.59 38.92 -17.10
N SER A 97 -22.83 39.12 -15.81
CA SER A 97 -24.08 38.72 -15.16
C SER A 97 -25.27 39.52 -15.73
N PRO A 98 -26.39 38.88 -16.03
CA PRO A 98 -27.62 39.58 -16.46
C PRO A 98 -28.28 40.35 -15.31
N PHE A 99 -27.81 40.20 -14.09
CA PHE A 99 -28.35 40.80 -12.88
C PHE A 99 -27.53 42.02 -12.42
N GLY A 100 -28.17 43.00 -11.84
CA GLY A 100 -27.47 44.09 -11.14
C GLY A 100 -26.75 43.53 -9.92
N THR A 101 -25.41 43.67 -9.87
CA THR A 101 -24.63 43.13 -8.74
C THR A 101 -23.89 44.25 -8.02
N GLU A 102 -24.01 44.31 -6.68
CA GLU A 102 -23.32 45.26 -5.80
C GLU A 102 -22.51 44.50 -4.75
N ILE A 103 -21.26 44.91 -4.57
CA ILE A 103 -20.36 44.29 -3.55
C ILE A 103 -20.21 45.29 -2.41
N ILE A 104 -20.61 44.89 -1.21
CA ILE A 104 -20.54 45.71 0.01
C ILE A 104 -19.56 45.03 0.97
N GLU A 105 -18.40 45.66 1.16
CA GLU A 105 -17.38 45.21 2.11
C GLU A 105 -17.91 45.23 3.56
N TRP A 106 -17.40 44.33 4.42
CA TRP A 106 -17.86 44.18 5.82
C TRP A 106 -17.92 45.48 6.58
N PHE A 107 -16.96 46.38 6.38
CA PHE A 107 -16.89 47.67 7.07
C PHE A 107 -17.88 48.73 6.54
N ARG A 108 -18.50 48.45 5.36
CA ARG A 108 -19.54 49.31 4.74
C ARG A 108 -20.97 48.78 4.97
N GLN A 109 -21.09 47.61 5.65
CA GLN A 109 -22.40 47.08 5.96
C GLN A 109 -22.97 47.77 7.19
N SER A 110 -24.29 47.85 7.30
CA SER A 110 -24.96 48.40 8.50
C SER A 110 -25.95 47.35 9.02
N PRO A 111 -25.71 46.76 10.23
CA PRO A 111 -24.52 46.94 11.06
C PRO A 111 -23.27 46.35 10.38
N PRO A 112 -22.02 46.73 10.77
CA PRO A 112 -20.80 46.21 10.19
C PRO A 112 -20.73 44.69 10.27
N GLY A 113 -20.31 44.07 9.17
CA GLY A 113 -20.15 42.63 9.09
C GLY A 113 -18.91 42.09 9.84
N LYS A 114 -18.71 40.78 9.85
CA LYS A 114 -17.48 40.17 10.40
C LYS A 114 -16.25 40.56 9.55
N PRO A 115 -15.09 40.86 10.16
CA PRO A 115 -13.87 41.13 9.41
C PRO A 115 -13.57 40.08 8.31
N TYR A 116 -13.04 40.52 7.20
CA TYR A 116 -12.72 39.68 6.01
C TYR A 116 -13.95 39.04 5.33
N THR A 117 -15.15 39.63 5.53
CA THR A 117 -16.35 39.23 4.79
C THR A 117 -16.83 40.33 3.86
N PHE A 118 -17.58 39.97 2.86
CA PHE A 118 -18.31 40.90 2.05
C PHE A 118 -19.67 40.30 1.67
N ARG A 119 -20.62 41.16 1.37
CA ARG A 119 -21.94 40.79 0.89
C ARG A 119 -22.08 41.19 -0.57
N MET A 120 -22.59 40.28 -1.37
CA MET A 120 -22.98 40.53 -2.74
C MET A 120 -24.49 40.65 -2.81
N ASN A 121 -24.97 41.84 -3.11
CA ASN A 121 -26.40 42.10 -3.39
C ASN A 121 -26.68 41.87 -4.86
N VAL A 122 -27.68 41.07 -5.16
CA VAL A 122 -28.09 40.76 -6.54
C VAL A 122 -29.52 41.33 -6.70
N GLU A 123 -29.68 42.29 -7.60
CA GLU A 123 -30.97 42.89 -7.87
C GLU A 123 -31.73 42.10 -8.94
N GLN A 124 -32.86 41.53 -8.55
CA GLN A 124 -33.80 40.87 -9.43
C GLN A 124 -34.65 41.94 -10.12
N LYS A 125 -34.48 42.10 -11.43
CA LYS A 125 -35.25 43.09 -12.23
C LYS A 125 -36.40 42.42 -12.98
N ASP A 126 -36.15 41.87 -14.16
CA ASP A 126 -37.18 41.34 -15.06
C ASP A 126 -37.23 39.78 -15.05
N LEU A 127 -36.20 39.09 -14.55
CA LEU A 127 -36.11 37.66 -14.51
C LEU A 127 -35.78 37.19 -13.08
N PRO A 128 -36.39 36.11 -12.61
CA PRO A 128 -36.01 35.52 -11.31
C PRO A 128 -34.58 34.90 -11.40
N VAL A 129 -33.79 35.07 -10.34
CA VAL A 129 -32.47 34.44 -10.21
C VAL A 129 -32.70 32.95 -9.94
N SER A 130 -32.37 32.09 -10.89
CA SER A 130 -32.46 30.65 -10.73
C SER A 130 -31.36 30.11 -9.83
N GLU A 131 -31.48 28.86 -9.36
CA GLU A 131 -30.42 28.20 -8.58
C GLU A 131 -29.12 28.04 -9.39
N LEU A 132 -29.22 27.81 -10.70
CA LEU A 132 -28.06 27.77 -11.60
C LEU A 132 -27.38 29.12 -11.70
N ASP A 133 -28.12 30.21 -11.84
CA ASP A 133 -27.59 31.58 -11.85
C ASP A 133 -26.92 31.93 -10.52
N HIS A 134 -27.50 31.48 -9.38
CA HIS A 134 -26.92 31.65 -8.07
C HIS A 134 -25.57 30.90 -7.94
N GLN A 135 -25.49 29.68 -8.45
CA GLN A 135 -24.27 28.90 -8.48
C GLN A 135 -23.20 29.52 -9.36
N ASP A 136 -23.56 29.98 -10.56
CA ASP A 136 -22.65 30.62 -11.51
C ASP A 136 -22.07 31.93 -10.94
N LEU A 137 -22.92 32.78 -10.33
CA LEU A 137 -22.48 33.98 -9.63
C LEU A 137 -21.51 33.65 -8.49
N LYS A 138 -21.83 32.65 -7.71
CA LYS A 138 -21.00 32.16 -6.59
C LYS A 138 -19.65 31.67 -7.08
N MET A 139 -19.61 30.90 -8.17
CA MET A 139 -18.38 30.37 -8.74
C MET A 139 -17.50 31.47 -9.34
N ALA A 140 -18.08 32.46 -10.00
CA ALA A 140 -17.34 33.63 -10.53
C ALA A 140 -16.65 34.41 -9.40
N VAL A 141 -17.36 34.61 -8.28
CA VAL A 141 -16.81 35.26 -7.08
C VAL A 141 -15.71 34.42 -6.44
N LEU A 142 -15.91 33.11 -6.28
CA LEU A 142 -14.94 32.20 -5.66
C LEU A 142 -13.60 32.19 -6.43
N ARG A 143 -13.64 32.27 -7.75
CA ARG A 143 -12.44 32.31 -8.59
C ARG A 143 -11.68 33.64 -8.53
N ALA A 144 -12.40 34.74 -8.31
CA ALA A 144 -11.82 36.10 -8.32
C ALA A 144 -11.44 36.65 -6.94
N LYS A 145 -12.01 36.07 -5.82
CA LYS A 145 -11.72 36.51 -4.46
C LYS A 145 -10.42 35.89 -3.91
N ASN A 146 -9.90 36.37 -2.79
CA ASN A 146 -8.80 35.73 -2.07
C ASN A 146 -9.31 34.59 -1.18
N LEU A 147 -8.40 33.68 -0.79
CA LEU A 147 -8.73 32.51 0.04
C LEU A 147 -9.28 32.86 1.43
N ARG A 148 -8.92 34.02 1.98
CA ARG A 148 -9.25 34.43 3.34
C ARG A 148 -10.58 35.20 3.44
N SER A 149 -11.17 35.63 2.32
CA SER A 149 -12.41 36.39 2.33
C SER A 149 -13.63 35.51 2.16
N TRP A 150 -14.59 35.64 3.01
CA TRP A 150 -15.90 34.97 2.94
C TRP A 150 -16.96 35.91 2.38
N PHE A 151 -18.03 35.39 1.79
CA PHE A 151 -19.10 36.22 1.27
C PHE A 151 -20.46 35.56 1.40
N SER A 152 -21.51 36.41 1.46
CA SER A 152 -22.92 36.02 1.34
C SER A 152 -23.53 36.63 0.09
N VAL A 153 -24.47 35.92 -0.51
CA VAL A 153 -25.27 36.40 -1.65
C VAL A 153 -26.65 36.73 -1.15
N HIS A 154 -27.12 37.95 -1.41
CA HIS A 154 -28.44 38.40 -1.06
C HIS A 154 -29.17 38.81 -2.33
N VAL A 155 -30.28 38.12 -2.63
CA VAL A 155 -31.16 38.44 -3.75
C VAL A 155 -32.30 39.31 -3.25
N TYR A 156 -32.58 40.42 -3.93
CA TYR A 156 -33.71 41.28 -3.59
C TYR A 156 -34.40 41.80 -4.85
N GLY A 157 -35.74 41.99 -4.75
CA GLY A 157 -36.51 42.63 -5.78
C GLY A 157 -37.10 43.96 -5.25
N ARG A 158 -37.20 44.96 -6.11
CA ARG A 158 -37.89 46.21 -5.78
C ARG A 158 -39.33 46.17 -6.32
N SER A 159 -40.30 46.34 -5.46
CA SER A 159 -41.70 46.64 -5.88
C SER A 159 -42.13 47.99 -5.31
N THR A 160 -42.73 48.83 -6.12
CA THR A 160 -43.31 50.07 -5.68
C THR A 160 -44.83 49.94 -5.72
N GLY A 161 -45.44 50.06 -4.53
CA GLY A 161 -46.93 50.06 -4.39
C GLY A 161 -47.38 51.03 -3.33
N THR A 162 -48.48 51.65 -3.57
CA THR A 162 -49.10 52.60 -2.62
C THR A 162 -50.23 51.90 -1.86
N VAL A 163 -50.18 51.94 -0.54
CA VAL A 163 -51.23 51.35 0.33
C VAL A 163 -52.09 52.49 0.82
N TYR A 164 -53.45 52.41 0.62
CA TYR A 164 -54.44 53.27 1.21
C TYR A 164 -55.12 52.54 2.34
N ALA A 165 -55.17 53.19 3.54
CA ALA A 165 -55.99 52.77 4.68
C ALA A 165 -57.11 53.78 4.92
N ALA A 166 -58.35 53.32 4.97
CA ALA A 166 -59.50 54.12 5.42
C ALA A 166 -60.23 53.37 6.49
N GLY A 167 -60.47 54.06 7.62
CA GLY A 167 -61.23 53.52 8.74
C GLY A 167 -62.57 54.29 8.88
N TYR A 168 -63.65 53.55 9.21
CA TYR A 168 -64.91 54.09 9.64
C TYR A 168 -65.37 53.39 10.93
N ALA A 169 -65.84 54.21 11.92
CA ALA A 169 -66.43 53.69 13.12
C ALA A 169 -67.91 54.18 13.16
N CYS A 170 -68.86 53.29 13.38
CA CYS A 170 -70.21 53.56 13.80
C CYS A 170 -70.66 52.66 14.93
N ALA A 171 -71.21 53.26 15.99
CA ALA A 171 -71.81 52.53 17.09
C ALA A 171 -73.33 52.69 17.02
N THR A 172 -74.09 51.64 17.15
CA THR A 172 -75.54 51.60 17.43
C THR A 172 -75.83 50.47 18.44
N GLU A 173 -76.45 50.84 19.48
CA GLU A 173 -76.88 49.98 20.59
C GLU A 173 -78.30 49.48 20.37
N TYR A 174 -78.58 48.19 20.43
CA TYR A 174 -79.89 47.57 20.49
C TYR A 174 -79.90 46.50 21.56
N ILE A 175 -80.85 46.53 22.44
CA ILE A 175 -81.19 45.55 23.45
C ILE A 175 -82.07 44.47 22.82
N ARG A 176 -81.52 43.23 22.71
CA ARG A 176 -82.25 41.99 22.36
C ARG A 176 -82.09 40.95 23.47
N SER A 177 -83.11 40.09 23.65
CA SER A 177 -83.04 38.92 24.53
C SER A 177 -81.95 38.00 24.02
N ARG A 178 -80.98 37.79 24.85
CA ARG A 178 -79.83 36.96 24.47
C ARG A 178 -80.17 35.48 24.43
N ILE A 179 -79.98 34.83 23.30
CA ILE A 179 -79.95 33.37 23.20
C ILE A 179 -78.50 32.91 23.56
N PHE A 180 -78.40 32.12 24.64
CA PHE A 180 -77.10 31.65 25.12
C PHE A 180 -76.74 30.32 24.46
N PRO A 181 -75.48 30.01 24.31
CA PRO A 181 -74.97 28.70 23.91
C PRO A 181 -75.52 27.56 24.77
N THR A 182 -75.95 26.47 24.16
CA THR A 182 -76.47 25.28 24.87
C THR A 182 -75.49 24.09 24.71
N SER A 183 -74.64 24.11 23.68
CA SER A 183 -73.55 23.13 23.53
C SER A 183 -72.36 23.71 22.74
N ILE A 184 -71.19 23.16 22.93
CA ILE A 184 -70.01 23.46 22.20
C ILE A 184 -69.35 22.12 21.72
N THR A 185 -68.97 22.09 20.47
CA THR A 185 -68.27 20.93 19.89
C THR A 185 -67.01 21.35 19.13
N LEU A 186 -66.01 20.50 19.14
CA LEU A 186 -64.77 20.70 18.43
C LEU A 186 -64.70 19.77 17.21
N THR A 187 -63.98 20.21 16.18
CA THR A 187 -63.79 19.38 14.98
C THR A 187 -62.97 18.10 15.26
N GLU A 188 -62.14 18.16 16.30
CA GLU A 188 -61.29 17.05 16.73
C GLU A 188 -61.28 16.96 18.26
N THR A 189 -61.32 15.79 18.84
CA THR A 189 -61.27 15.53 20.29
C THR A 189 -59.90 14.99 20.76
N GLU A 190 -59.08 14.49 19.82
CA GLU A 190 -57.69 14.06 20.02
C GLU A 190 -56.85 14.59 18.89
N VAL A 191 -55.74 15.29 19.19
CA VAL A 191 -54.81 15.88 18.20
C VAL A 191 -53.40 15.50 18.54
N TRP A 192 -52.68 14.99 17.50
CA TRP A 192 -51.28 14.66 17.61
C TRP A 192 -50.46 15.64 16.78
N LEU A 193 -49.59 16.38 17.44
CA LEU A 193 -48.73 17.39 16.83
C LEU A 193 -47.27 17.04 17.00
N GLU A 194 -46.45 17.62 16.18
CA GLU A 194 -45.01 17.73 16.40
C GLU A 194 -44.66 19.15 16.94
N PRO A 195 -43.49 19.36 17.58
CA PRO A 195 -43.05 20.68 17.96
C PRO A 195 -42.98 21.60 16.74
N GLY A 196 -43.65 22.75 16.81
CA GLY A 196 -43.77 23.72 15.73
C GLY A 196 -44.91 23.45 14.74
N GLU A 197 -45.55 22.28 14.76
CA GLU A 197 -46.74 22.02 13.92
C GLU A 197 -47.94 22.81 14.41
N CYS A 198 -48.67 23.41 13.46
CA CYS A 198 -49.88 24.18 13.73
C CYS A 198 -51.11 23.41 13.24
N ARG A 199 -52.11 23.24 14.10
CA ARG A 199 -53.38 22.58 13.75
C ARG A 199 -54.51 23.48 14.10
N PHE A 200 -55.37 23.76 13.15
CA PHE A 200 -56.62 24.52 13.39
C PHE A 200 -57.71 23.59 13.95
N ILE A 201 -58.31 23.98 15.06
CA ILE A 201 -59.46 23.29 15.67
C ILE A 201 -60.68 24.17 15.53
N GLY A 202 -61.64 23.76 14.73
CA GLY A 202 -62.89 24.45 14.54
C GLY A 202 -63.78 24.29 15.77
N VAL A 203 -64.44 25.35 16.13
CA VAL A 203 -65.40 25.43 17.29
C VAL A 203 -66.78 25.67 16.74
N THR A 204 -67.71 24.76 17.02
CA THR A 204 -69.10 24.91 16.66
C THR A 204 -69.93 25.14 17.93
N ILE A 205 -70.64 26.25 18.02
CA ILE A 205 -71.49 26.64 19.15
C ILE A 205 -72.94 26.57 18.71
N LEU A 206 -73.73 25.84 19.45
CA LEU A 206 -75.16 25.70 19.22
C LEU A 206 -75.97 26.32 20.31
N PRO A 207 -77.18 26.86 20.03
CA PRO A 207 -77.77 26.87 18.70
C PRO A 207 -77.14 27.97 17.81
N PRO A 208 -77.32 27.85 16.44
CA PRO A 208 -76.68 28.80 15.50
C PRO A 208 -77.14 30.27 15.73
N GLU A 209 -78.24 30.47 16.38
CA GLU A 209 -78.83 31.77 16.69
C GLU A 209 -78.28 32.37 18.00
N ALA A 210 -77.36 31.70 18.70
CA ALA A 210 -76.76 32.25 19.88
C ALA A 210 -76.01 33.56 19.54
N GLU A 211 -76.41 34.64 20.31
CA GLU A 211 -75.91 35.97 20.02
C GLU A 211 -74.48 36.22 20.43
N ASP A 212 -74.01 35.52 21.47
CA ASP A 212 -72.60 35.54 21.89
C ASP A 212 -71.95 34.14 21.70
N LYS A 213 -71.16 34.04 20.67
CA LYS A 213 -70.38 32.84 20.33
C LYS A 213 -68.89 32.95 20.73
N SER A 214 -68.62 33.94 21.63
CA SER A 214 -67.25 34.07 22.17
C SER A 214 -66.89 32.87 23.05
N PHE A 215 -65.69 32.48 23.00
CA PHE A 215 -65.16 31.40 23.82
C PHE A 215 -63.74 31.71 24.26
N THR A 216 -63.31 31.14 25.33
CA THR A 216 -61.94 31.18 25.82
C THR A 216 -61.28 29.79 25.65
N VAL A 217 -59.98 29.78 25.37
CA VAL A 217 -59.20 28.57 25.25
C VAL A 217 -58.15 28.54 26.37
N ARG A 218 -58.13 27.47 27.13
CA ARG A 218 -57.18 27.33 28.22
C ARG A 218 -56.42 26.04 28.04
N VAL A 219 -55.09 26.12 28.02
CA VAL A 219 -54.18 24.97 28.05
C VAL A 219 -53.93 24.58 29.50
N ALA A 220 -54.09 23.30 29.84
CA ALA A 220 -53.81 22.78 31.20
C ALA A 220 -52.30 22.75 31.45
N GLU A 221 -51.88 22.99 32.71
CA GLU A 221 -50.47 22.89 33.11
C GLU A 221 -50.05 21.44 33.45
N PRO A 222 -48.86 20.99 33.03
CA PRO A 222 -47.88 21.69 32.18
C PRO A 222 -48.32 21.71 30.71
N GLY A 223 -48.28 22.87 30.08
CA GLY A 223 -48.75 23.01 28.69
C GLY A 223 -47.74 22.56 27.66
N CYS A 224 -48.11 21.55 26.84
CA CYS A 224 -47.27 21.07 25.72
C CYS A 224 -47.51 21.85 24.40
N VAL A 225 -48.57 22.73 24.39
CA VAL A 225 -48.96 23.52 23.22
C VAL A 225 -49.24 24.98 23.61
N THR A 226 -49.20 25.87 22.61
CA THR A 226 -49.83 27.19 22.68
C THR A 226 -51.12 27.16 21.86
N ALA A 227 -52.15 27.87 22.35
CA ALA A 227 -53.42 28.05 21.68
C ALA A 227 -53.62 29.53 21.33
N THR A 228 -53.88 29.82 20.04
CA THR A 228 -54.13 31.18 19.56
C THR A 228 -55.51 31.24 18.93
N LEU A 229 -56.33 32.16 19.37
CA LEU A 229 -57.71 32.36 18.84
C LEU A 229 -57.66 32.76 17.36
N ALA A 230 -58.47 32.13 16.54
CA ALA A 230 -58.63 32.39 15.12
C ALA A 230 -60.14 32.43 14.75
N GLU A 231 -60.50 32.94 13.58
CA GLU A 231 -61.88 33.04 13.14
C GLU A 231 -62.51 31.60 13.00
N GLY A 232 -63.56 31.35 13.72
CA GLY A 232 -64.27 30.05 13.74
C GLY A 232 -63.59 28.93 14.54
N GLY A 233 -62.56 29.23 15.34
CA GLY A 233 -61.88 28.25 16.15
C GLY A 233 -60.60 28.77 16.81
N PHE A 234 -59.61 27.91 16.94
CA PHE A 234 -58.27 28.27 17.46
C PHE A 234 -57.18 27.42 16.83
N LEU A 235 -55.98 27.98 16.77
CA LEU A 235 -54.79 27.34 16.26
C LEU A 235 -53.99 26.77 17.42
N LEU A 236 -53.76 25.47 17.43
CA LEU A 236 -52.84 24.80 18.35
C LEU A 236 -51.46 24.76 17.72
N THR A 237 -50.44 25.15 18.44
CA THR A 237 -49.03 24.99 18.02
C THR A 237 -48.28 24.16 19.03
N GLY A 238 -47.74 23.01 18.60
CA GLY A 238 -46.88 22.14 19.41
C GLY A 238 -45.65 22.87 19.93
N GLN A 239 -45.36 22.79 21.23
CA GLN A 239 -44.19 23.42 21.86
C GLN A 239 -43.16 22.40 22.35
N THR A 240 -43.57 21.56 23.29
CA THR A 240 -42.69 20.55 23.94
C THR A 240 -43.36 19.19 23.93
N TYR A 241 -42.56 18.13 23.84
CA TYR A 241 -43.14 16.78 23.92
C TYR A 241 -43.90 16.57 25.21
N GLY A 242 -45.05 15.94 25.12
CA GLY A 242 -45.95 15.65 26.24
C GLY A 242 -47.41 15.59 25.85
N GLU A 243 -48.25 15.38 26.83
CA GLU A 243 -49.70 15.38 26.68
C GLU A 243 -50.31 16.48 27.54
N CYS A 244 -51.27 17.19 27.01
CA CYS A 244 -52.06 18.18 27.75
C CYS A 244 -53.50 18.25 27.26
N GLN A 245 -54.36 18.75 28.12
CA GLN A 245 -55.76 19.02 27.78
C GLN A 245 -55.90 20.50 27.44
N VAL A 246 -56.65 20.77 26.37
CA VAL A 246 -57.03 22.14 26.02
C VAL A 246 -58.53 22.25 26.16
N THR A 247 -58.93 23.11 27.06
CA THR A 247 -60.37 23.34 27.38
C THR A 247 -60.84 24.60 26.70
N VAL A 248 -61.91 24.47 25.99
CA VAL A 248 -62.62 25.58 25.35
C VAL A 248 -63.91 25.81 26.13
N THR A 249 -64.10 27.06 26.56
CA THR A 249 -65.22 27.40 27.44
C THR A 249 -65.94 28.64 26.88
N THR A 250 -67.26 28.57 26.70
CA THR A 250 -68.15 29.73 26.36
C THR A 250 -68.32 30.62 27.56
N LEU A 251 -68.71 31.82 27.32
CA LEU A 251 -69.00 32.85 28.39
C LEU A 251 -70.00 32.39 29.46
N ASN A 252 -70.98 31.55 29.13
CA ASN A 252 -71.92 30.95 30.03
C ASN A 252 -71.49 29.66 30.70
N GLY A 253 -70.16 29.25 30.54
CA GLY A 253 -69.56 28.19 31.29
C GLY A 253 -69.70 26.80 30.69
N ILE A 254 -70.22 26.62 29.46
CA ILE A 254 -70.28 25.37 28.77
C ILE A 254 -68.86 25.07 28.19
N SER A 255 -68.29 23.93 28.47
CA SER A 255 -66.94 23.58 28.04
C SER A 255 -66.88 22.24 27.37
N CYS A 256 -65.91 22.12 26.50
CA CYS A 256 -65.42 20.85 25.94
C CYS A 256 -63.90 20.85 25.90
N THR A 257 -63.30 19.64 25.76
CA THR A 257 -61.87 19.47 25.80
C THR A 257 -61.34 18.75 24.56
N VAL A 258 -60.16 19.11 24.16
CA VAL A 258 -59.38 18.34 23.19
C VAL A 258 -58.11 17.84 23.89
N SER A 259 -57.82 16.54 23.73
CA SER A 259 -56.58 15.95 24.18
C SER A 259 -55.50 16.21 23.11
N VAL A 260 -54.40 16.81 23.53
CA VAL A 260 -53.31 17.10 22.62
C VAL A 260 -52.06 16.37 23.06
N LYS A 261 -51.48 15.64 22.12
CA LYS A 261 -50.19 14.96 22.27
C LYS A 261 -49.18 15.58 21.35
N VAL A 262 -48.10 16.14 21.90
CA VAL A 262 -46.96 16.56 21.10
C VAL A 262 -45.93 15.47 21.13
N VAL A 263 -45.69 14.85 19.98
CA VAL A 263 -45.01 13.55 19.85
C VAL A 263 -43.84 13.62 18.87
N PRO A 264 -42.85 12.71 19.02
CA PRO A 264 -41.81 12.48 18.02
C PRO A 264 -42.36 12.09 16.66
N VAL A 265 -41.58 12.34 15.59
CA VAL A 265 -41.93 12.00 14.20
C VAL A 265 -40.80 11.31 13.50
N LEU A 266 -41.13 10.29 12.70
CA LEU A 266 -40.27 9.69 11.68
C LEU A 266 -40.91 9.93 10.30
N ALA A 267 -40.19 10.60 9.39
CA ALA A 267 -40.64 10.84 8.02
C ALA A 267 -39.58 10.38 7.02
N PHE A 268 -40.00 9.59 6.04
CA PHE A 268 -39.14 9.04 5.00
C PHE A 268 -39.93 8.83 3.72
N VAL A 269 -39.26 8.86 2.56
CA VAL A 269 -39.86 8.47 1.29
C VAL A 269 -39.56 7.00 1.04
N SER A 270 -40.58 6.22 0.77
CA SER A 270 -40.48 4.79 0.44
C SER A 270 -41.07 4.52 -0.93
N ARG A 271 -40.33 3.81 -1.78
CA ARG A 271 -40.82 3.26 -3.04
C ARG A 271 -41.46 1.90 -2.79
N VAL A 272 -42.72 1.78 -3.03
CA VAL A 272 -43.49 0.53 -2.81
C VAL A 272 -43.15 -0.48 -3.91
N GLU A 273 -42.40 -1.53 -3.60
CA GLU A 273 -42.12 -2.65 -4.53
C GLU A 273 -43.15 -3.78 -4.40
N SER A 274 -43.72 -3.96 -3.21
CA SER A 274 -44.77 -4.93 -2.96
C SER A 274 -45.54 -4.61 -1.68
N ALA A 275 -46.86 -4.83 -1.69
CA ALA A 275 -47.68 -4.72 -0.51
C ALA A 275 -47.35 -5.77 0.57
N ASP A 276 -46.72 -6.88 0.20
CA ASP A 276 -46.26 -7.93 1.13
C ASP A 276 -44.94 -7.58 1.84
N ARG A 277 -44.34 -6.43 1.56
CA ARG A 277 -43.15 -5.92 2.25
C ARG A 277 -43.56 -4.87 3.26
N PRO A 278 -42.96 -4.91 4.48
CA PRO A 278 -43.20 -3.87 5.48
C PRO A 278 -42.63 -2.54 5.03
N LEU A 279 -43.17 -1.45 5.56
CA LEU A 279 -42.69 -0.08 5.36
C LEU A 279 -41.55 0.25 6.32
N PHE A 280 -41.67 -0.21 7.56
CA PHE A 280 -40.64 -0.08 8.62
C PHE A 280 -40.84 -1.15 9.68
N PHE A 281 -39.93 -1.24 10.63
CA PHE A 281 -40.05 -2.14 11.77
C PHE A 281 -40.15 -1.36 13.08
N VAL A 282 -40.90 -1.90 14.04
CA VAL A 282 -41.06 -1.36 15.41
C VAL A 282 -40.90 -2.47 16.44
N ARG A 283 -40.63 -2.12 17.67
CA ARG A 283 -40.72 -3.03 18.83
C ARG A 283 -42.17 -3.18 19.27
N PRO A 284 -42.56 -4.32 19.86
CA PRO A 284 -43.93 -4.59 20.26
C PRO A 284 -44.53 -3.57 21.27
N GLU A 285 -43.70 -3.04 22.16
CA GLU A 285 -44.06 -2.03 23.15
C GLU A 285 -44.41 -0.67 22.55
N ASN A 286 -44.14 -0.43 21.28
CA ASN A 286 -44.30 0.88 20.61
C ASN A 286 -45.40 0.83 19.52
N ALA A 287 -46.50 0.19 19.75
CA ALA A 287 -47.55 -0.04 18.74
C ALA A 287 -48.63 1.12 18.67
N ASP A 288 -48.51 2.16 19.48
CA ASP A 288 -49.42 3.31 19.46
C ASP A 288 -48.81 4.48 18.70
N PHE A 289 -49.03 4.51 17.39
CA PHE A 289 -48.52 5.52 16.47
C PHE A 289 -49.55 5.85 15.39
N LEU A 290 -49.43 7.03 14.77
CA LEU A 290 -50.25 7.43 13.61
C LEU A 290 -49.36 7.42 12.36
N ILE A 291 -49.90 6.91 11.25
CA ILE A 291 -49.23 6.90 9.93
C ILE A 291 -49.95 7.89 9.01
N ASN A 292 -49.20 8.72 8.32
CA ASN A 292 -49.68 9.53 7.22
C ASN A 292 -49.04 9.07 5.92
N TYR A 293 -49.85 8.70 4.94
CA TYR A 293 -49.44 8.28 3.62
C TYR A 293 -49.58 9.39 2.56
N GLY A 294 -49.80 10.64 3.00
CA GLY A 294 -50.09 11.83 2.16
C GLY A 294 -51.57 12.23 2.12
N ASP A 295 -52.44 11.59 2.89
CA ASP A 295 -53.89 11.81 2.91
C ASP A 295 -54.46 12.12 4.32
N GLY A 296 -53.57 12.37 5.28
CA GLY A 296 -53.90 12.61 6.66
C GLY A 296 -53.48 11.49 7.61
N ASP A 297 -53.53 11.82 8.92
CA ASP A 297 -53.13 10.86 9.97
C ASP A 297 -54.18 9.76 10.11
N ASN A 298 -53.75 8.50 10.17
CA ASN A 298 -54.62 7.36 10.38
C ASN A 298 -53.93 6.24 11.19
N ARG A 299 -54.72 5.27 11.67
CA ARG A 299 -54.26 4.07 12.39
C ARG A 299 -54.37 2.80 11.54
N GLU A 300 -54.50 2.94 10.23
CA GLU A 300 -54.67 1.82 9.31
C GLU A 300 -53.32 1.18 8.94
N TYR A 301 -52.88 0.22 9.72
CA TYR A 301 -51.69 -0.60 9.47
C TYR A 301 -51.85 -2.00 10.07
N ALA A 302 -51.13 -2.96 9.52
CA ALA A 302 -51.02 -4.32 10.04
C ALA A 302 -49.65 -4.58 10.64
N LEU A 303 -49.63 -5.19 11.82
CA LEU A 303 -48.38 -5.63 12.47
C LEU A 303 -48.20 -7.13 12.26
N ARG A 304 -47.04 -7.56 11.73
CA ARG A 304 -46.68 -8.96 11.62
C ARG A 304 -45.36 -9.20 12.35
N SER A 305 -45.36 -10.17 13.28
CA SER A 305 -44.15 -10.52 14.03
C SER A 305 -43.04 -11.03 13.11
N THR A 306 -41.83 -10.70 13.45
CA THR A 306 -40.61 -11.23 12.80
C THR A 306 -40.34 -12.64 13.32
N ASN A 307 -39.50 -13.41 12.60
CA ASN A 307 -39.09 -14.76 13.03
C ASN A 307 -38.37 -14.78 14.39
N SER A 308 -37.77 -13.66 14.80
CA SER A 308 -37.10 -13.50 16.10
C SER A 308 -38.03 -13.06 17.22
N GLY A 309 -39.26 -12.60 16.91
CA GLY A 309 -40.22 -12.07 17.89
C GLY A 309 -39.81 -10.72 18.53
N VAL A 310 -38.66 -10.15 18.12
CA VAL A 310 -38.10 -8.91 18.72
C VAL A 310 -38.63 -7.64 18.03
N LEU A 311 -38.96 -7.75 16.74
CA LEU A 311 -39.46 -6.63 15.94
C LEU A 311 -40.74 -7.04 15.23
N TYR A 312 -41.58 -6.04 14.91
CA TYR A 312 -42.80 -6.22 14.10
C TYR A 312 -42.67 -5.40 12.82
N GLY A 313 -42.93 -6.02 11.68
CA GLY A 313 -43.07 -5.33 10.42
C GLY A 313 -44.39 -4.57 10.37
N VAL A 314 -44.35 -3.32 9.96
CA VAL A 314 -45.52 -2.46 9.76
C VAL A 314 -45.93 -2.47 8.29
N TYR A 315 -47.14 -2.92 7.97
CA TYR A 315 -47.66 -3.06 6.61
C TYR A 315 -48.84 -2.11 6.41
N ALA A 316 -48.92 -1.51 5.23
CA ALA A 316 -50.12 -0.79 4.85
C ALA A 316 -51.29 -1.76 4.66
N THR A 317 -52.47 -1.44 5.22
CA THR A 317 -53.72 -2.20 5.02
C THR A 317 -54.54 -1.72 3.84
N ARG A 318 -54.20 -0.50 3.33
CA ARG A 318 -54.80 0.02 2.11
C ARG A 318 -53.91 -0.24 0.89
N PRO A 319 -54.46 -0.29 -0.35
CA PRO A 319 -53.69 -0.52 -1.54
C PRO A 319 -52.77 0.70 -1.83
N LEU A 320 -51.46 0.50 -1.68
CA LEU A 320 -50.45 1.39 -2.18
C LEU A 320 -50.00 0.94 -3.57
N THR A 321 -49.86 1.86 -4.51
CA THR A 321 -49.50 1.54 -5.90
C THR A 321 -48.01 1.11 -5.98
N GLU A 322 -47.78 -0.09 -6.48
CA GLU A 322 -46.41 -0.59 -6.73
C GLU A 322 -45.67 0.33 -7.73
N GLY A 323 -44.38 0.52 -7.49
CA GLY A 323 -43.52 1.40 -8.28
C GLY A 323 -43.61 2.89 -7.90
N THR A 324 -44.57 3.27 -7.03
CA THR A 324 -44.79 4.68 -6.61
C THR A 324 -44.04 4.97 -5.32
N GLU A 325 -43.55 6.21 -5.21
CA GLU A 325 -42.94 6.74 -4.00
C GLU A 325 -43.98 7.45 -3.15
N TYR A 326 -43.95 7.17 -1.85
CA TYR A 326 -44.82 7.78 -0.83
C TYR A 326 -44.01 8.42 0.27
N LEU A 327 -44.30 9.66 0.60
CA LEU A 327 -43.81 10.28 1.84
C LEU A 327 -44.61 9.69 3.00
N ILE A 328 -43.99 8.86 3.78
CA ILE A 328 -44.57 8.23 4.97
C ILE A 328 -44.14 9.01 6.19
N THR A 329 -45.10 9.50 6.94
CA THR A 329 -44.88 10.20 8.20
C THR A 329 -45.49 9.38 9.33
N VAL A 330 -44.71 9.09 10.34
CA VAL A 330 -45.09 8.29 11.51
C VAL A 330 -44.97 9.17 12.75
N LYS A 331 -46.07 9.51 13.39
CA LYS A 331 -46.10 10.21 14.68
C LYS A 331 -46.00 9.20 15.83
N ASN A 332 -45.17 9.46 16.81
CA ASN A 332 -44.80 8.59 17.93
C ASN A 332 -44.14 7.24 17.48
N PRO A 333 -43.10 7.26 16.63
CA PRO A 333 -42.50 6.05 16.06
C PRO A 333 -41.80 5.18 17.08
N GLY A 334 -41.56 5.62 18.31
CA GLY A 334 -40.73 4.92 19.29
C GLY A 334 -39.34 4.61 18.78
N GLN A 335 -38.88 3.38 19.02
CA GLN A 335 -37.65 2.85 18.43
C GLN A 335 -37.95 2.11 17.10
N ALA A 336 -38.34 2.86 16.07
CA ALA A 336 -38.50 2.32 14.72
C ALA A 336 -37.16 2.06 14.08
N THR A 337 -37.11 1.16 13.07
CA THR A 337 -35.94 0.96 12.22
C THR A 337 -36.36 0.79 10.76
N LEU A 338 -35.55 1.35 9.86
CA LEU A 338 -35.66 1.26 8.41
C LEU A 338 -34.61 0.31 7.82
N GLN A 339 -33.95 -0.52 8.63
CA GLN A 339 -32.96 -1.49 8.21
C GLN A 339 -33.58 -2.46 7.18
N ARG A 340 -32.95 -2.62 5.99
CA ARG A 340 -33.51 -3.41 4.89
C ARG A 340 -33.55 -4.91 5.16
N THR A 341 -32.55 -5.43 5.83
CA THR A 341 -32.44 -6.85 6.20
C THR A 341 -31.94 -6.94 7.61
N ALA A 342 -32.79 -7.35 8.55
CA ALA A 342 -32.27 -7.93 9.77
C ALA A 342 -32.00 -9.41 9.50
N ASP A 343 -30.93 -9.99 10.05
CA ASP A 343 -30.47 -11.38 9.83
C ASP A 343 -31.53 -12.49 10.13
N ALA A 344 -32.72 -12.09 10.47
CA ALA A 344 -33.84 -12.94 10.85
C ALA A 344 -35.07 -12.82 9.92
N PHE A 345 -34.99 -12.13 8.77
CA PHE A 345 -36.17 -11.86 7.95
C PHE A 345 -36.12 -12.53 6.58
N SER A 346 -37.19 -13.21 6.24
CA SER A 346 -37.50 -13.66 4.89
C SER A 346 -38.07 -12.54 3.98
N ALA A 347 -38.42 -11.38 4.52
CA ALA A 347 -38.98 -10.26 3.76
C ALA A 347 -38.13 -8.99 3.95
N ALA A 348 -37.54 -8.50 2.88
CA ALA A 348 -36.87 -7.19 2.87
C ALA A 348 -37.92 -6.06 2.97
N LEU A 349 -37.57 -4.95 3.63
CA LEU A 349 -38.38 -3.71 3.60
C LEU A 349 -38.58 -3.20 2.17
N ASN A 350 -39.67 -2.48 1.94
CA ASN A 350 -39.78 -1.60 0.78
C ASN A 350 -38.59 -0.63 0.79
N PRO A 351 -37.98 -0.33 -0.37
CA PRO A 351 -36.84 0.57 -0.44
C PRO A 351 -37.18 1.98 0.08
N VAL A 352 -36.30 2.50 0.93
CA VAL A 352 -36.35 3.92 1.35
C VAL A 352 -35.46 4.69 0.40
N THR A 353 -35.98 5.77 -0.21
CA THR A 353 -35.26 6.61 -1.16
C THR A 353 -34.80 7.91 -0.53
N GLU A 354 -35.54 8.42 0.48
CA GLU A 354 -35.16 9.62 1.22
C GLU A 354 -35.40 9.45 2.72
N LEU A 355 -34.49 9.95 3.55
CA LEU A 355 -34.69 10.13 4.99
C LEU A 355 -34.94 11.60 5.26
N VAL A 356 -36.19 11.92 5.60
CA VAL A 356 -36.64 13.31 5.73
C VAL A 356 -36.42 13.83 7.14
N ARG A 357 -36.93 13.12 8.18
CA ARG A 357 -36.83 13.58 9.57
C ARG A 357 -37.07 12.47 10.57
N TYR A 358 -36.32 12.49 11.68
CA TYR A 358 -36.59 11.70 12.87
C TYR A 358 -36.35 12.56 14.11
N THR A 359 -37.35 12.70 14.96
CA THR A 359 -37.30 13.53 16.17
C THR A 359 -37.63 12.73 17.43
N GLY A 360 -37.39 13.31 18.61
CA GLY A 360 -37.70 12.70 19.92
C GLY A 360 -36.44 12.19 20.65
N THR A 361 -36.62 11.23 21.56
CA THR A 361 -35.54 10.67 22.36
C THR A 361 -35.33 9.22 22.00
N VAL A 362 -34.15 8.90 21.47
CA VAL A 362 -33.77 7.56 21.04
C VAL A 362 -32.35 7.27 21.51
N SER A 363 -32.17 6.16 22.20
CA SER A 363 -30.86 5.81 22.77
C SER A 363 -29.88 5.22 21.74
N SER A 364 -30.39 4.60 20.65
CA SER A 364 -29.57 3.95 19.63
C SER A 364 -30.19 4.08 18.25
N LEU A 365 -29.37 4.43 17.29
CA LEU A 365 -29.63 4.40 15.85
C LEU A 365 -28.83 3.27 15.16
N ALA A 366 -28.36 2.30 15.93
CA ALA A 366 -27.59 1.20 15.38
C ALA A 366 -28.34 0.50 14.24
N SER A 367 -27.72 0.47 13.07
CA SER A 367 -28.26 -0.10 11.84
C SER A 367 -29.61 0.48 11.37
N PHE A 368 -29.98 1.66 11.82
CA PHE A 368 -31.33 2.23 11.61
C PHE A 368 -31.77 2.23 10.12
N VAL A 369 -30.91 2.64 9.18
CA VAL A 369 -31.19 2.59 7.72
C VAL A 369 -30.21 1.66 6.96
N SER A 370 -29.55 0.77 7.68
CA SER A 370 -28.58 -0.14 7.07
C SER A 370 -29.18 -0.98 5.94
N GLY A 371 -28.43 -1.10 4.84
CA GLY A 371 -28.81 -1.90 3.68
C GLY A 371 -29.84 -1.26 2.75
N GLN A 372 -30.25 -0.03 2.99
CA GLN A 372 -31.15 0.72 2.09
C GLN A 372 -30.40 1.18 0.84
N ARG A 373 -30.31 0.28 -0.13
CA ARG A 373 -29.51 0.48 -1.36
C ARG A 373 -30.04 1.59 -2.27
N ASN A 374 -31.30 1.97 -2.08
CA ASN A 374 -31.99 2.99 -2.86
C ASN A 374 -32.04 4.34 -2.14
N LEU A 375 -31.48 4.47 -0.93
CA LEU A 375 -31.44 5.73 -0.21
C LEU A 375 -30.48 6.67 -0.91
N VAL A 376 -31.04 7.72 -1.52
CA VAL A 376 -30.28 8.75 -2.27
C VAL A 376 -30.05 9.99 -1.42
N THR A 377 -31.08 10.42 -0.69
CA THR A 377 -31.09 11.70 0.03
C THR A 377 -31.31 11.53 1.52
N VAL A 378 -30.47 12.22 2.30
CA VAL A 378 -30.70 12.49 3.73
C VAL A 378 -30.84 13.99 3.87
N HIS A 379 -32.03 14.45 4.35
CA HIS A 379 -32.33 15.86 4.45
C HIS A 379 -31.52 16.57 5.56
N ASP A 380 -31.30 17.88 5.43
CA ASP A 380 -30.52 18.69 6.38
C ASP A 380 -31.03 18.59 7.83
N ASP A 381 -32.33 18.49 8.00
CA ASP A 381 -33.00 18.37 9.27
C ASP A 381 -33.34 16.94 9.69
N ALA A 382 -32.72 15.90 9.00
CA ALA A 382 -33.09 14.49 9.21
C ALA A 382 -33.06 14.04 10.68
N PHE A 383 -32.12 14.54 11.47
CA PHE A 383 -32.01 14.22 12.90
C PHE A 383 -32.11 15.44 13.81
N LYS A 384 -32.59 16.58 13.28
CA LYS A 384 -32.79 17.78 14.07
C LYS A 384 -33.90 17.56 15.11
N GLY A 385 -33.56 17.75 16.38
CA GLY A 385 -34.48 17.48 17.48
C GLY A 385 -34.49 16.05 18.00
N LEU A 386 -33.62 15.17 17.44
CA LEU A 386 -33.37 13.86 18.02
C LEU A 386 -32.39 13.98 19.18
N GLN A 387 -32.72 13.38 20.34
CA GLN A 387 -31.95 13.50 21.58
C GLN A 387 -31.59 12.11 22.15
N GLY A 388 -30.60 12.06 23.04
CA GLY A 388 -30.22 10.86 23.81
C GLY A 388 -29.50 9.78 23.01
N VAL A 389 -29.13 10.07 21.75
CA VAL A 389 -28.45 9.10 20.90
C VAL A 389 -27.05 8.81 21.42
N ARG A 390 -26.81 7.53 21.76
CA ARG A 390 -25.51 7.05 22.26
C ARG A 390 -24.79 6.14 21.29
N ASP A 391 -25.50 5.53 20.34
CA ASP A 391 -24.95 4.55 19.42
C ASP A 391 -25.47 4.76 17.99
N CYS A 392 -24.52 5.00 17.07
CA CYS A 392 -24.76 5.15 15.63
C CYS A 392 -24.06 4.03 14.83
N TYR A 393 -23.81 2.86 15.46
CA TYR A 393 -23.17 1.71 14.81
C TYR A 393 -23.89 1.34 13.51
N SER A 394 -23.14 1.30 12.40
CA SER A 394 -23.63 0.87 11.08
C SER A 394 -24.90 1.61 10.59
N LEU A 395 -25.15 2.85 11.04
CA LEU A 395 -26.39 3.59 10.80
C LEU A 395 -26.79 3.61 9.32
N PHE A 396 -25.88 3.93 8.39
CA PHE A 396 -26.05 3.97 6.94
C PHE A 396 -25.28 2.88 6.19
N THR A 397 -24.83 1.83 6.87
CA THR A 397 -24.04 0.77 6.24
C THR A 397 -24.77 0.20 5.02
N GLY A 398 -24.09 0.18 3.85
CA GLY A 398 -24.63 -0.41 2.63
C GLY A 398 -25.72 0.40 1.92
N CYS A 399 -25.86 1.69 2.24
CA CYS A 399 -26.68 2.63 1.47
C CYS A 399 -25.95 3.02 0.17
N THR A 400 -25.95 2.09 -0.79
CA THR A 400 -25.10 2.17 -1.99
C THR A 400 -25.47 3.29 -2.96
N ALA A 401 -26.68 3.84 -2.90
CA ALA A 401 -27.12 4.98 -3.71
C ALA A 401 -26.91 6.34 -3.04
N LEU A 402 -26.48 6.39 -1.76
CA LEU A 402 -26.28 7.63 -1.03
C LEU A 402 -25.10 8.41 -1.60
N GLU A 403 -25.35 9.59 -2.17
CA GLU A 403 -24.33 10.40 -2.86
C GLU A 403 -23.71 11.47 -1.97
N THR A 404 -24.51 12.07 -1.09
CA THR A 404 -24.10 13.17 -0.21
C THR A 404 -24.78 13.07 1.16
N VAL A 405 -24.19 13.72 2.18
CA VAL A 405 -24.77 13.83 3.51
C VAL A 405 -24.67 15.27 4.00
N PRO A 406 -25.65 15.77 4.78
CA PRO A 406 -25.64 17.11 5.32
C PRO A 406 -24.52 17.32 6.35
N ALA A 407 -23.90 18.48 6.35
CA ALA A 407 -22.87 18.84 7.35
C ALA A 407 -23.38 18.86 8.79
N THR A 408 -24.66 19.13 8.98
CA THR A 408 -25.34 19.25 10.28
C THR A 408 -25.90 17.95 10.80
N LEU A 409 -25.76 16.84 10.06
CA LEU A 409 -26.45 15.57 10.31
C LEU A 409 -26.30 15.08 11.76
N PHE A 410 -25.12 15.22 12.36
CA PHE A 410 -24.83 14.75 13.72
C PHE A 410 -24.63 15.88 14.75
N ALA A 411 -24.95 17.13 14.41
CA ALA A 411 -24.67 18.28 15.26
C ALA A 411 -25.29 18.18 16.67
N GLY A 412 -26.42 17.46 16.82
CA GLY A 412 -27.13 17.27 18.10
C GLY A 412 -26.69 16.02 18.89
N PHE A 413 -25.77 15.20 18.38
CA PHE A 413 -25.46 13.89 18.96
C PHE A 413 -24.35 13.94 20.03
N THR A 414 -24.47 14.87 20.97
CA THR A 414 -23.43 15.12 21.97
C THR A 414 -23.17 13.96 22.93
N GLU A 415 -24.16 13.03 23.13
CA GLU A 415 -24.01 11.83 23.95
C GLU A 415 -23.50 10.62 23.18
N ALA A 416 -23.37 10.71 21.84
CA ALA A 416 -23.00 9.57 21.01
C ALA A 416 -21.56 9.09 21.29
N ARG A 417 -21.44 7.78 21.45
CA ARG A 417 -20.17 7.11 21.79
C ARG A 417 -19.58 6.29 20.65
N SER A 418 -20.40 5.85 19.70
CA SER A 418 -19.98 4.97 18.61
C SER A 418 -20.55 5.44 17.29
N PHE A 419 -19.64 5.63 16.31
CA PHE A 419 -19.93 5.87 14.90
C PHE A 419 -19.27 4.78 14.04
N ARG A 420 -19.03 3.62 14.64
CA ARG A 420 -18.40 2.50 13.93
C ARG A 420 -19.23 2.10 12.72
N GLY A 421 -18.60 2.06 11.54
CA GLY A 421 -19.23 1.65 10.30
C GLY A 421 -20.38 2.54 9.84
N VAL A 422 -20.49 3.76 10.34
CA VAL A 422 -21.67 4.64 10.13
C VAL A 422 -22.06 4.79 8.66
N PHE A 423 -21.11 4.90 7.73
CA PHE A 423 -21.30 4.96 6.26
C PHE A 423 -20.58 3.84 5.53
N SER A 424 -20.30 2.73 6.21
CA SER A 424 -19.59 1.61 5.57
C SER A 424 -20.31 1.13 4.31
N ASN A 425 -19.55 0.94 3.21
CA ASN A 425 -20.07 0.52 1.92
C ASN A 425 -21.16 1.42 1.30
N CYS A 426 -21.14 2.73 1.59
CA CYS A 426 -21.88 3.73 0.82
C CYS A 426 -21.12 4.03 -0.47
N THR A 427 -21.26 3.14 -1.46
CA THR A 427 -20.39 3.12 -2.65
C THR A 427 -20.57 4.29 -3.61
N SER A 428 -21.69 5.03 -3.52
CA SER A 428 -21.93 6.25 -4.32
C SER A 428 -21.58 7.54 -3.56
N LEU A 429 -21.26 7.47 -2.27
CA LEU A 429 -20.91 8.65 -1.48
C LEU A 429 -19.65 9.30 -2.06
N SER A 430 -19.81 10.51 -2.62
CA SER A 430 -18.76 11.18 -3.39
C SER A 430 -17.93 12.17 -2.56
N ALA A 431 -18.53 12.75 -1.53
CA ALA A 431 -17.88 13.71 -0.64
C ALA A 431 -18.42 13.63 0.79
N VAL A 432 -17.53 13.92 1.76
CA VAL A 432 -17.88 14.11 3.17
C VAL A 432 -17.76 15.61 3.47
N PRO A 433 -18.80 16.27 4.02
CA PRO A 433 -18.78 17.70 4.27
C PRO A 433 -17.83 18.08 5.42
N ASP A 434 -17.46 19.37 5.48
CA ASP A 434 -16.65 19.94 6.55
C ASP A 434 -17.32 19.74 7.92
N GLY A 435 -16.56 19.27 8.91
CA GLY A 435 -16.95 19.20 10.30
C GLY A 435 -18.16 18.31 10.62
N LEU A 436 -18.46 17.30 9.80
CA LEU A 436 -19.62 16.40 10.01
C LEU A 436 -19.72 15.82 11.43
N PHE A 437 -18.59 15.54 12.07
CA PHE A 437 -18.50 15.00 13.45
C PHE A 437 -17.90 16.01 14.44
N ARG A 438 -17.79 17.28 14.05
CA ARG A 438 -17.15 18.31 14.90
C ARG A 438 -17.81 18.43 16.27
N GLY A 439 -17.00 18.44 17.34
CA GLY A 439 -17.46 18.68 18.71
C GLY A 439 -18.17 17.49 19.37
N LEU A 440 -18.13 16.31 18.80
CA LEU A 440 -18.67 15.09 19.42
C LEU A 440 -17.67 14.56 20.46
N GLU A 441 -17.56 15.24 21.59
CA GLU A 441 -16.53 14.99 22.62
C GLU A 441 -16.61 13.58 23.22
N ASN A 442 -17.80 12.97 23.28
CA ASN A 442 -18.04 11.64 23.84
C ASN A 442 -17.84 10.50 22.84
N ALA A 443 -17.66 10.79 21.55
CA ALA A 443 -17.46 9.78 20.52
C ALA A 443 -16.13 9.04 20.73
N GLY A 444 -16.21 7.74 21.02
CA GLY A 444 -15.04 6.90 21.33
C GLY A 444 -14.46 6.16 20.13
N THR A 445 -15.27 5.88 19.10
CA THR A 445 -14.84 5.11 17.92
C THR A 445 -15.49 5.57 16.63
N PHE A 446 -14.66 5.65 15.60
CA PHE A 446 -15.03 5.86 14.19
C PHE A 446 -14.47 4.71 13.30
N ASP A 447 -14.16 3.53 13.92
CA ASP A 447 -13.67 2.37 13.17
C ASP A 447 -14.59 2.09 11.98
N SER A 448 -13.98 1.94 10.80
CA SER A 448 -14.69 1.60 9.55
C SER A 448 -15.78 2.60 9.14
N ALA A 449 -15.77 3.85 9.64
CA ALA A 449 -16.86 4.79 9.42
C ALA A 449 -17.20 5.03 7.94
N PHE A 450 -16.20 5.04 7.07
CA PHE A 450 -16.33 5.17 5.61
C PHE A 450 -15.72 3.98 4.86
N TYR A 451 -15.64 2.81 5.50
CA TYR A 451 -15.11 1.59 4.89
C TYR A 451 -15.80 1.29 3.55
N GLY A 452 -15.04 1.13 2.47
CA GLY A 452 -15.56 0.71 1.17
C GLY A 452 -16.39 1.77 0.42
N CYS A 453 -16.32 3.06 0.82
CA CYS A 453 -16.92 4.17 0.06
C CYS A 453 -16.11 4.44 -1.21
N SER A 454 -16.25 3.58 -2.21
CA SER A 454 -15.39 3.54 -3.39
C SER A 454 -15.50 4.77 -4.30
N ALA A 455 -16.63 5.50 -4.29
CA ALA A 455 -16.81 6.74 -5.04
C ALA A 455 -16.31 8.00 -4.29
N LEU A 456 -15.92 7.87 -3.02
CA LEU A 456 -15.53 9.01 -2.18
C LEU A 456 -14.27 9.68 -2.75
N GLN A 457 -14.41 10.93 -3.19
CA GLN A 457 -13.33 11.72 -3.81
C GLN A 457 -12.69 12.71 -2.83
N THR A 458 -13.50 13.31 -1.95
CA THR A 458 -13.03 14.37 -1.05
C THR A 458 -13.57 14.20 0.36
N VAL A 459 -12.72 14.52 1.33
CA VAL A 459 -13.07 14.56 2.76
C VAL A 459 -12.92 15.99 3.23
N GLY A 460 -13.97 16.51 3.88
CA GLY A 460 -14.03 17.88 4.37
C GLY A 460 -13.01 18.21 5.46
N ARG A 461 -12.85 19.50 5.74
CA ARG A 461 -11.96 20.01 6.78
C ARG A 461 -12.53 19.75 8.16
N ASP A 462 -11.64 19.62 9.16
CA ASP A 462 -12.03 19.56 10.58
C ASP A 462 -13.05 18.46 10.88
N LEU A 463 -13.06 17.36 10.11
CA LEU A 463 -14.10 16.33 10.16
C LEU A 463 -14.36 15.80 11.57
N PHE A 464 -13.28 15.54 12.35
CA PHE A 464 -13.34 15.02 13.71
C PHE A 464 -12.87 16.06 14.75
N SER A 465 -12.84 17.32 14.39
CA SER A 465 -12.33 18.38 15.27
C SER A 465 -13.10 18.42 16.59
N GLY A 466 -12.39 18.31 17.72
CA GLY A 466 -12.97 18.32 19.06
C GLY A 466 -13.53 16.96 19.53
N CYS A 467 -13.34 15.87 18.81
CA CYS A 467 -13.68 14.52 19.29
C CYS A 467 -12.64 14.02 20.31
N THR A 468 -12.61 14.61 21.49
CA THR A 468 -11.54 14.42 22.49
C THR A 468 -11.46 13.02 23.06
N SER A 469 -12.57 12.27 23.11
CA SER A 469 -12.63 10.89 23.59
C SER A 469 -12.37 9.84 22.50
N ALA A 470 -12.24 10.26 21.23
CA ALA A 470 -12.08 9.34 20.11
C ALA A 470 -10.73 8.62 20.19
N LYS A 471 -10.78 7.29 20.28
CA LYS A 471 -9.61 6.42 20.40
C LYS A 471 -9.33 5.65 19.12
N ASP A 472 -10.37 5.29 18.38
CA ASP A 472 -10.30 4.31 17.32
C ASP A 472 -10.81 4.87 15.99
N PHE A 473 -9.87 5.01 15.05
CA PHE A 473 -10.04 5.41 13.66
C PHE A 473 -9.58 4.29 12.71
N GLY A 474 -9.57 3.04 13.18
CA GLY A 474 -9.18 1.88 12.37
C GLY A 474 -10.06 1.77 11.12
N ARG A 475 -9.46 1.42 9.98
CA ARG A 475 -10.15 1.23 8.70
C ARG A 475 -11.10 2.37 8.30
N LEU A 476 -10.85 3.59 8.80
CA LEU A 476 -11.72 4.75 8.64
C LEU A 476 -12.15 4.98 7.18
N PHE A 477 -11.19 5.02 6.24
CA PHE A 477 -11.38 5.16 4.80
C PHE A 477 -10.85 3.94 4.03
N TYR A 478 -10.88 2.76 4.65
CA TYR A 478 -10.42 1.53 4.01
C TYR A 478 -11.10 1.32 2.66
N ASN A 479 -10.31 1.14 1.61
CA ASN A 479 -10.80 0.89 0.25
C ASN A 479 -11.66 2.03 -0.37
N CYS A 480 -11.41 3.29 0.04
CA CYS A 480 -11.95 4.48 -0.63
C CYS A 480 -11.10 4.78 -1.88
N THR A 481 -11.25 3.95 -2.90
CA THR A 481 -10.35 3.92 -4.07
C THR A 481 -10.37 5.18 -4.94
N SER A 482 -11.43 6.00 -4.86
CA SER A 482 -11.55 7.28 -5.56
C SER A 482 -11.06 8.49 -4.77
N LEU A 483 -10.63 8.30 -3.50
CA LEU A 483 -10.22 9.40 -2.63
C LEU A 483 -8.97 10.08 -3.17
N THR A 484 -9.09 11.37 -3.51
CA THR A 484 -7.99 12.19 -4.07
C THR A 484 -7.44 13.20 -3.08
N SER A 485 -8.28 13.68 -2.15
CA SER A 485 -7.89 14.72 -1.20
C SER A 485 -8.56 14.55 0.16
N ILE A 486 -7.81 14.94 1.19
CA ILE A 486 -8.23 14.96 2.59
C ILE A 486 -8.17 16.42 3.06
N GLY A 487 -9.22 16.89 3.73
CA GLY A 487 -9.25 18.24 4.31
C GLY A 487 -8.24 18.44 5.43
N GLU A 488 -7.79 19.67 5.62
CA GLU A 488 -6.92 20.04 6.74
C GLU A 488 -7.65 19.84 8.09
N GLY A 489 -6.90 19.62 9.17
CA GLY A 489 -7.44 19.54 10.52
C GLY A 489 -8.27 18.28 10.82
N LEU A 490 -8.12 17.21 10.01
CA LEU A 490 -8.95 16.01 10.11
C LEU A 490 -9.10 15.49 11.54
N PHE A 491 -7.99 15.38 12.29
CA PHE A 491 -7.95 14.86 13.67
C PHE A 491 -7.62 15.96 14.71
N THR A 492 -7.96 17.22 14.42
CA THR A 492 -7.69 18.32 15.35
C THR A 492 -8.44 18.11 16.67
N GLY A 493 -7.71 18.10 17.77
CA GLY A 493 -8.28 17.88 19.12
C GLY A 493 -8.55 16.41 19.48
N CYS A 494 -8.23 15.42 18.64
CA CYS A 494 -8.37 14.00 18.94
C CYS A 494 -7.23 13.49 19.85
N VAL A 495 -7.12 14.07 21.04
CA VAL A 495 -6.01 13.84 21.99
C VAL A 495 -5.97 12.42 22.61
N SER A 496 -7.07 11.66 22.49
CA SER A 496 -7.17 10.27 22.96
C SER A 496 -6.93 9.23 21.86
N ALA A 497 -6.71 9.66 20.62
CA ALA A 497 -6.59 8.77 19.47
C ALA A 497 -5.34 7.88 19.55
N THR A 498 -5.56 6.55 19.40
CA THR A 498 -4.49 5.55 19.52
C THR A 498 -4.58 4.44 18.45
N GLN A 499 -5.63 4.37 17.64
CA GLN A 499 -5.82 3.33 16.63
C GLN A 499 -6.06 3.96 15.26
N PHE A 500 -5.10 3.79 14.36
CA PHE A 500 -5.15 4.25 12.96
C PHE A 500 -4.90 3.11 11.97
N ARG A 501 -4.98 1.86 12.48
CA ARG A 501 -4.73 0.67 11.66
C ARG A 501 -5.61 0.68 10.41
N GLU A 502 -4.95 0.56 9.25
CA GLU A 502 -5.63 0.50 7.96
C GLU A 502 -6.54 1.71 7.65
N ALA A 503 -6.33 2.88 8.33
CA ALA A 503 -7.24 4.03 8.24
C ALA A 503 -7.45 4.54 6.81
N PHE A 504 -6.42 4.52 5.97
CA PHE A 504 -6.45 4.91 4.54
C PHE A 504 -5.98 3.77 3.63
N TYR A 505 -6.10 2.51 4.08
CA TYR A 505 -5.66 1.37 3.30
C TYR A 505 -6.36 1.32 1.93
N SER A 506 -5.56 1.17 0.86
CA SER A 506 -6.08 1.07 -0.51
C SER A 506 -6.85 2.30 -1.02
N CYS A 507 -6.55 3.50 -0.48
CA CYS A 507 -6.95 4.77 -1.08
C CYS A 507 -6.07 5.05 -2.31
N SER A 508 -6.27 4.27 -3.37
CA SER A 508 -5.32 4.17 -4.49
C SER A 508 -5.14 5.47 -5.29
N ARG A 509 -6.11 6.40 -5.23
CA ARG A 509 -6.04 7.72 -5.88
C ARG A 509 -5.56 8.85 -4.97
N LEU A 510 -5.28 8.57 -3.69
CA LEU A 510 -4.79 9.58 -2.75
C LEU A 510 -3.36 9.99 -3.14
N ALA A 511 -3.22 11.21 -3.67
CA ALA A 511 -1.95 11.72 -4.18
C ALA A 511 -1.15 12.50 -3.13
N THR A 512 -1.82 13.16 -2.19
CA THR A 512 -1.21 14.01 -1.16
C THR A 512 -1.90 13.85 0.18
N ILE A 513 -1.14 14.04 1.27
CA ILE A 513 -1.62 14.06 2.64
C ILE A 513 -1.44 15.50 3.15
N PRO A 514 -2.44 16.11 3.82
CA PRO A 514 -2.29 17.46 4.37
C PRO A 514 -1.24 17.50 5.49
N GLY A 515 -0.46 18.57 5.52
CA GLY A 515 0.48 18.82 6.61
C GLY A 515 -0.24 18.91 7.96
N GLY A 516 0.36 18.34 9.02
CA GLY A 516 -0.20 18.40 10.38
C GLY A 516 -1.45 17.55 10.60
N ILE A 517 -1.75 16.57 9.74
CA ILE A 517 -2.92 15.69 9.90
C ILE A 517 -2.99 15.02 11.28
N PHE A 518 -1.84 14.69 11.90
CA PHE A 518 -1.74 14.10 13.23
C PHE A 518 -1.21 15.07 14.30
N SER A 519 -1.30 16.39 14.10
CA SER A 519 -0.72 17.40 15.00
C SER A 519 -1.19 17.31 16.45
N HIS A 520 -2.39 16.78 16.71
CA HIS A 520 -2.97 16.60 18.05
C HIS A 520 -3.05 15.13 18.48
N VAL A 521 -2.49 14.22 17.70
CA VAL A 521 -2.53 12.78 17.98
C VAL A 521 -1.28 12.40 18.77
N PRO A 522 -1.42 11.86 19.98
CA PRO A 522 -0.26 11.53 20.81
C PRO A 522 0.53 10.31 20.29
N GLY A 523 -0.05 9.52 19.39
CA GLY A 523 0.52 8.32 18.83
C GLY A 523 -0.41 7.12 18.92
N GLY A 524 0.07 5.95 18.52
CA GLY A 524 -0.71 4.72 18.56
C GLY A 524 -0.28 3.67 17.54
N ASP A 525 -1.24 2.86 17.08
CA ASP A 525 -1.06 1.86 16.03
C ASP A 525 -1.33 2.48 14.66
N PHE A 526 -0.25 2.67 13.89
CA PHE A 526 -0.29 3.14 12.50
C PHE A 526 -0.09 2.01 11.48
N SER A 527 -0.32 0.76 11.89
CA SER A 527 -0.16 -0.39 10.99
C SER A 527 -1.03 -0.24 9.74
N ARG A 528 -0.40 -0.35 8.56
CA ARG A 528 -1.05 -0.28 7.23
C ARG A 528 -1.83 1.00 6.98
N THR A 529 -1.58 2.08 7.72
CA THR A 529 -2.41 3.29 7.65
C THR A 529 -2.57 3.82 6.22
N PHE A 530 -1.49 3.90 5.44
CA PHE A 530 -1.50 4.36 4.04
C PHE A 530 -1.10 3.25 3.06
N SER A 531 -1.13 1.99 3.49
CA SER A 531 -0.77 0.86 2.62
C SER A 531 -1.64 0.86 1.36
N LYS A 532 -1.01 0.60 0.20
CA LYS A 532 -1.65 0.61 -1.14
C LYS A 532 -2.23 1.96 -1.58
N CYS A 533 -1.76 3.08 -1.04
CA CYS A 533 -2.02 4.41 -1.60
C CYS A 533 -1.10 4.60 -2.82
N THR A 534 -1.44 3.94 -3.93
CA THR A 534 -0.56 3.81 -5.10
C THR A 534 -0.28 5.11 -5.85
N SER A 535 -1.09 6.15 -5.64
CA SER A 535 -0.88 7.50 -6.22
C SER A 535 -0.17 8.47 -5.28
N LEU A 536 0.13 8.07 -4.04
CA LEU A 536 0.78 8.95 -3.06
C LEU A 536 2.21 9.26 -3.50
N THR A 537 2.51 10.55 -3.73
CA THR A 537 3.80 10.99 -4.27
C THR A 537 4.79 11.48 -3.23
N ALA A 538 4.30 12.00 -2.11
CA ALA A 538 5.11 12.53 -1.01
C ALA A 538 4.39 12.43 0.33
N VAL A 539 5.16 12.42 1.41
CA VAL A 539 4.71 12.49 2.80
C VAL A 539 5.09 13.85 3.38
N PRO A 540 4.20 14.57 4.08
CA PRO A 540 4.53 15.87 4.69
C PRO A 540 5.63 15.78 5.75
N SER A 541 6.48 16.79 5.83
CA SER A 541 7.48 16.90 6.90
C SER A 541 6.82 17.01 8.28
N GLY A 542 7.46 16.41 9.29
CA GLY A 542 6.98 16.45 10.68
C GLY A 542 5.62 15.79 10.93
N MET A 543 5.09 15.02 9.98
CA MET A 543 3.76 14.40 10.07
C MET A 543 3.56 13.60 11.36
N PHE A 544 4.58 12.85 11.81
CA PHE A 544 4.52 12.02 13.02
C PHE A 544 5.29 12.61 14.22
N SER A 545 5.85 13.81 14.11
CA SER A 545 6.59 14.42 15.22
C SER A 545 5.80 14.54 16.52
N PRO A 546 4.48 14.80 16.53
CA PRO A 546 3.67 14.80 17.75
C PRO A 546 3.37 13.41 18.30
N CYS A 547 3.52 12.36 17.47
CA CYS A 547 3.06 11.01 17.75
C CYS A 547 4.06 10.19 18.59
N ILE A 548 4.59 10.78 19.66
CA ILE A 548 5.69 10.19 20.48
C ILE A 548 5.31 8.89 21.22
N ARG A 549 4.00 8.60 21.35
CA ARG A 549 3.49 7.36 21.95
C ARG A 549 3.13 6.31 20.91
N SER A 550 3.54 6.48 19.66
CA SER A 550 3.32 5.48 18.61
C SER A 550 4.02 4.17 18.97
N THR A 551 3.33 3.06 18.71
CA THR A 551 3.82 1.71 19.04
C THR A 551 4.28 0.94 17.81
N THR A 552 3.69 1.21 16.65
CA THR A 552 3.99 0.45 15.42
C THR A 552 3.66 1.26 14.16
N PHE A 553 4.53 1.09 13.15
CA PHE A 553 4.33 1.56 11.77
C PHE A 553 4.41 0.41 10.77
N ARG A 554 4.08 -0.81 11.23
CA ARG A 554 4.10 -2.00 10.37
C ARG A 554 3.31 -1.76 9.09
N GLU A 555 3.96 -1.95 7.93
CA GLU A 555 3.35 -1.82 6.60
C GLU A 555 2.67 -0.46 6.35
N ALA A 556 3.06 0.61 7.09
CA ALA A 556 2.32 1.88 7.08
C ALA A 556 2.18 2.52 5.69
N PHE A 557 3.22 2.41 4.85
CA PHE A 557 3.24 2.90 3.47
C PHE A 557 3.53 1.80 2.45
N MET A 558 3.28 0.52 2.81
CA MET A 558 3.50 -0.62 1.92
C MET A 558 2.73 -0.44 0.60
N ASP A 559 3.37 -0.76 -0.53
CA ASP A 559 2.80 -0.66 -1.88
C ASP A 559 2.40 0.78 -2.32
N CYS A 560 2.96 1.82 -1.72
CA CYS A 560 2.83 3.20 -2.19
C CYS A 560 3.76 3.43 -3.41
N SER A 561 3.40 2.85 -4.54
CA SER A 561 4.28 2.72 -5.71
C SER A 561 4.67 4.02 -6.40
N ALA A 562 3.92 5.12 -6.18
CA ALA A 562 4.24 6.45 -6.72
C ALA A 562 5.06 7.33 -5.76
N LEU A 563 5.35 6.88 -4.53
CA LEU A 563 6.07 7.64 -3.52
C LEU A 563 7.52 7.86 -3.97
N GLN A 564 7.94 9.12 -4.14
CA GLN A 564 9.23 9.46 -4.74
C GLN A 564 10.32 9.80 -3.72
N SER A 565 9.95 10.42 -2.61
CA SER A 565 10.87 10.83 -1.54
C SER A 565 10.17 10.89 -0.20
N LEU A 566 10.95 10.77 0.87
CA LEU A 566 10.51 10.96 2.24
C LEU A 566 11.14 12.23 2.80
N PRO A 567 10.46 12.94 3.69
CA PRO A 567 11.03 14.10 4.37
C PRO A 567 12.05 13.68 5.42
N ASP A 568 12.95 14.59 5.76
CA ASP A 568 13.90 14.40 6.84
C ASP A 568 13.19 14.17 8.17
N GLY A 569 13.74 13.27 8.99
CA GLY A 569 13.26 12.97 10.34
C GLY A 569 11.80 12.53 10.46
N LEU A 570 11.19 11.92 9.43
CA LEU A 570 9.77 11.54 9.44
C LEU A 570 9.35 10.78 10.71
N PHE A 571 10.21 9.89 11.22
CA PHE A 571 9.98 9.09 12.43
C PHE A 571 10.96 9.42 13.56
N GLU A 572 11.66 10.54 13.46
CA GLU A 572 12.67 10.93 14.45
C GLU A 572 12.09 10.99 15.86
N ASN A 573 12.84 10.49 16.85
CA ASN A 573 12.53 10.50 18.29
C ASN A 573 11.29 9.68 18.70
N LEU A 574 10.79 8.78 17.87
CA LEU A 574 9.69 7.89 18.23
C LEU A 574 10.19 6.68 19.05
N THR A 575 10.56 6.92 20.30
CA THR A 575 11.21 5.94 21.16
C THR A 575 10.35 4.77 21.59
N SER A 576 9.03 4.90 21.53
CA SER A 576 8.06 3.85 21.90
C SER A 576 7.72 2.88 20.75
N VAL A 577 8.12 3.19 19.54
CA VAL A 577 7.87 2.32 18.37
C VAL A 577 8.68 1.05 18.49
N THR A 578 8.05 -0.11 18.30
CA THR A 578 8.67 -1.42 18.36
C THR A 578 9.00 -2.01 16.99
N THR A 579 8.28 -1.62 15.94
CA THR A 579 8.46 -2.19 14.60
C THR A 579 8.17 -1.18 13.49
N PHE A 580 9.05 -1.20 12.49
CA PHE A 580 8.93 -0.59 11.16
C PHE A 580 8.88 -1.66 10.06
N ASN A 581 8.45 -2.89 10.42
CA ASN A 581 8.35 -4.01 9.47
C ASN A 581 7.57 -3.61 8.21
N SER A 582 8.19 -3.80 7.05
CA SER A 582 7.58 -3.52 5.74
C SER A 582 7.07 -2.08 5.57
N VAL A 583 7.59 -1.11 6.32
CA VAL A 583 7.03 0.26 6.39
C VAL A 583 6.92 0.92 5.03
N PHE A 584 7.91 0.76 4.14
CA PHE A 584 7.93 1.28 2.76
C PHE A 584 8.00 0.16 1.71
N ARG A 585 7.72 -1.09 2.08
CA ARG A 585 7.81 -2.22 1.16
C ARG A 585 7.10 -1.94 -0.17
N ASN A 586 7.80 -2.17 -1.30
CA ASN A 586 7.33 -1.96 -2.68
C ASN A 586 6.96 -0.49 -3.02
N CYS A 587 7.58 0.48 -2.39
CA CYS A 587 7.52 1.89 -2.83
C CYS A 587 8.44 2.07 -4.06
N THR A 588 8.03 1.50 -5.19
CA THR A 588 8.90 1.28 -6.36
C THR A 588 9.44 2.55 -7.02
N ALA A 589 8.82 3.72 -6.77
CA ALA A 589 9.29 5.02 -7.25
C ALA A 589 10.17 5.75 -6.24
N LEU A 590 10.34 5.23 -5.01
CA LEU A 590 11.10 5.88 -3.94
C LEU A 590 12.58 5.95 -4.31
N ARG A 591 13.14 7.17 -4.33
CA ARG A 591 14.53 7.45 -4.73
C ARG A 591 15.45 7.72 -3.56
N THR A 592 14.94 8.38 -2.51
CA THR A 592 15.69 8.72 -1.31
C THR A 592 14.79 8.73 -0.08
N THR A 593 15.37 8.42 1.08
CA THR A 593 14.63 8.36 2.36
C THR A 593 14.59 9.68 3.12
N GLY A 594 15.28 10.74 2.66
CA GLY A 594 15.57 11.91 3.50
C GLY A 594 16.59 11.57 4.61
N ASP A 595 17.09 12.60 5.28
CA ASP A 595 18.07 12.46 6.38
C ASP A 595 17.38 12.10 7.69
N HIS A 596 18.07 11.35 8.55
CA HIS A 596 17.65 11.06 9.93
C HIS A 596 16.27 10.38 10.06
N LEU A 597 15.83 9.61 9.04
CA LEU A 597 14.46 9.05 8.94
C LEU A 597 14.01 8.36 10.22
N PHE A 598 14.85 7.49 10.83
CA PHE A 598 14.54 6.73 12.05
C PHE A 598 15.37 7.17 13.26
N ARG A 599 16.00 8.34 13.21
CA ARG A 599 16.89 8.82 14.27
C ARG A 599 16.25 8.71 15.65
N ASN A 600 17.01 8.17 16.61
CA ASN A 600 16.59 7.99 18.01
C ASN A 600 15.35 7.12 18.23
N CYS A 601 14.98 6.24 17.29
CA CYS A 601 13.94 5.23 17.51
C CYS A 601 14.48 4.08 18.35
N THR A 602 14.80 4.36 19.61
CA THR A 602 15.52 3.44 20.53
C THR A 602 14.76 2.16 20.86
N GLY A 603 13.40 2.16 20.78
CA GLY A 603 12.56 1.00 21.03
C GLY A 603 12.35 0.10 19.82
N ALA A 604 12.68 0.59 18.60
CA ALA A 604 12.43 -0.12 17.35
C ALA A 604 13.36 -1.32 17.19
N GLY A 605 12.80 -2.52 17.35
CA GLY A 605 13.56 -3.76 17.19
C GLY A 605 13.47 -4.40 15.81
N ASP A 606 12.42 -4.12 15.05
CA ASP A 606 12.10 -4.82 13.81
C ASP A 606 11.99 -3.84 12.63
N PHE A 607 12.98 -3.93 11.73
CA PHE A 607 13.07 -3.21 10.45
C PHE A 607 12.99 -4.18 9.26
N SER A 608 12.56 -5.42 9.48
CA SER A 608 12.49 -6.43 8.43
C SER A 608 11.58 -5.96 7.30
N PHE A 609 12.01 -6.19 6.05
CA PHE A 609 11.33 -5.76 4.82
C PHE A 609 11.09 -4.24 4.70
N ALA A 610 11.73 -3.38 5.49
CA ALA A 610 11.41 -1.95 5.57
C ALA A 610 11.38 -1.26 4.20
N PHE A 611 12.32 -1.55 3.31
CA PHE A 611 12.44 -1.03 1.93
C PHE A 611 12.44 -2.15 0.88
N TYR A 612 11.86 -3.32 1.21
CA TYR A 612 11.82 -4.47 0.29
C TYR A 612 11.18 -4.10 -1.04
N GLY A 613 11.90 -4.29 -2.13
CA GLY A 613 11.38 -4.08 -3.47
C GLY A 613 11.36 -2.63 -3.96
N ASP A 614 12.01 -1.72 -3.25
CA ASP A 614 12.13 -0.29 -3.62
C ASP A 614 13.20 -0.13 -4.71
N LYS A 615 12.82 -0.51 -5.93
CA LYS A 615 13.73 -0.68 -7.06
C LYS A 615 14.42 0.61 -7.50
N SER A 616 13.84 1.77 -7.17
CA SER A 616 14.35 3.10 -7.53
C SER A 616 15.15 3.76 -6.40
N LEU A 617 15.27 3.13 -5.22
CA LEU A 617 15.97 3.69 -4.07
C LEU A 617 17.46 3.77 -4.37
N GLN A 618 17.97 4.99 -4.56
CA GLN A 618 19.37 5.28 -4.91
C GLN A 618 20.26 5.47 -3.68
N SER A 619 19.71 6.14 -2.68
CA SER A 619 20.43 6.44 -1.44
C SER A 619 19.49 6.45 -0.24
N THR A 620 20.01 6.04 0.89
CA THR A 620 19.43 6.35 2.20
C THR A 620 20.03 7.66 2.67
N GLY A 621 19.22 8.57 3.22
CA GLY A 621 19.72 9.83 3.77
C GLY A 621 20.77 9.63 4.87
N GLU A 622 21.47 10.70 5.23
CA GLU A 622 22.45 10.68 6.30
C GLU A 622 21.79 10.29 7.63
N GLY A 623 22.50 9.49 8.45
CA GLY A 623 22.05 9.12 9.79
C GLY A 623 20.72 8.35 9.83
N LEU A 624 20.39 7.54 8.79
CA LEU A 624 19.15 6.75 8.70
C LEU A 624 18.81 6.07 10.02
N LEU A 625 19.78 5.38 10.65
CA LEU A 625 19.63 4.57 11.85
C LEU A 625 20.32 5.18 13.07
N ALA A 626 20.73 6.45 13.02
CA ALA A 626 21.44 7.11 14.11
C ALA A 626 20.62 7.02 15.42
N GLY A 627 21.23 6.50 16.50
CA GLY A 627 20.60 6.32 17.80
C GLY A 627 19.56 5.17 17.87
N CYS A 628 19.43 4.31 16.85
CA CYS A 628 18.53 3.14 16.87
C CYS A 628 19.13 1.97 17.67
N THR A 629 19.43 2.20 18.95
CA THR A 629 20.14 1.24 19.80
C THR A 629 19.40 -0.06 20.04
N GLY A 630 18.07 -0.09 19.88
CA GLY A 630 17.21 -1.28 20.03
C GLY A 630 17.03 -2.11 18.77
N ALA A 631 17.59 -1.68 17.62
CA ALA A 631 17.39 -2.34 16.34
C ALA A 631 18.00 -3.73 16.28
N LYS A 632 17.17 -4.75 15.93
CA LYS A 632 17.54 -6.19 15.97
C LYS A 632 17.42 -6.87 14.63
N ASP A 633 16.31 -6.66 13.94
CA ASP A 633 15.94 -7.42 12.75
C ASP A 633 15.89 -6.54 11.51
N PHE A 634 16.80 -6.81 10.56
CA PHE A 634 16.84 -6.20 9.23
C PHE A 634 16.66 -7.24 8.13
N ALA A 635 16.00 -8.37 8.43
CA ALA A 635 15.76 -9.42 7.42
C ALA A 635 15.08 -8.82 6.18
N SER A 636 15.72 -8.97 5.01
CA SER A 636 15.25 -8.46 3.72
C SER A 636 14.94 -6.95 3.70
N ALA A 637 15.54 -6.15 4.58
CA ALA A 637 15.21 -4.73 4.74
C ALA A 637 15.39 -3.93 3.45
N PHE A 638 16.45 -4.21 2.67
CA PHE A 638 16.76 -3.57 1.39
C PHE A 638 16.76 -4.58 0.23
N TYR A 639 16.07 -5.72 0.40
CA TYR A 639 15.99 -6.74 -0.64
C TYR A 639 15.46 -6.13 -1.95
N ASN A 640 16.19 -6.36 -3.06
CA ASN A 640 15.82 -5.89 -4.41
C ASN A 640 15.76 -4.33 -4.56
N CYS A 641 16.50 -3.59 -3.73
CA CYS A 641 16.80 -2.17 -3.94
C CYS A 641 17.93 -2.04 -4.98
N ARG A 642 17.58 -2.30 -6.24
CA ARG A 642 18.57 -2.55 -7.32
C ARG A 642 19.54 -1.41 -7.55
N VAL A 643 19.11 -0.15 -7.36
CA VAL A 643 19.92 1.03 -7.64
C VAL A 643 20.52 1.66 -6.38
N LEU A 644 20.35 1.03 -5.21
CA LEU A 644 20.99 1.47 -3.96
C LEU A 644 22.51 1.33 -4.10
N SER A 645 23.21 2.46 -4.03
CA SER A 645 24.65 2.54 -4.28
C SER A 645 25.51 2.56 -3.02
N VAL A 646 24.94 2.97 -1.88
CA VAL A 646 25.61 3.11 -0.59
C VAL A 646 24.82 2.42 0.50
N MET A 647 25.50 1.66 1.33
CA MET A 647 24.91 0.99 2.50
C MET A 647 24.68 2.00 3.63
N PRO A 648 23.55 1.93 4.36
CA PRO A 648 23.37 2.73 5.58
C PRO A 648 24.35 2.30 6.69
N ASP A 649 24.65 3.25 7.58
CA ASP A 649 25.47 2.98 8.76
C ASP A 649 24.68 2.24 9.86
N PHE A 650 25.23 1.13 10.36
CA PHE A 650 24.67 0.29 11.44
C PHE A 650 25.40 0.46 12.78
N GLY A 651 26.31 1.43 12.89
CA GLY A 651 27.19 1.56 14.07
C GLY A 651 26.48 1.68 15.41
N ASP A 652 25.26 2.24 15.45
CA ASP A 652 24.45 2.37 16.65
C ASP A 652 23.55 1.14 16.95
N CYS A 653 23.41 0.19 16.00
CA CYS A 653 22.52 -0.95 16.11
C CYS A 653 23.15 -2.11 16.95
N ARG A 654 23.40 -1.86 18.23
CA ARG A 654 24.11 -2.81 19.11
C ARG A 654 23.33 -4.08 19.43
N GLU A 655 22.03 -4.06 19.28
CA GLU A 655 21.12 -5.21 19.50
C GLU A 655 20.90 -6.03 18.22
N LEU A 656 21.62 -5.74 17.13
CA LEU A 656 21.47 -6.39 15.83
C LEU A 656 21.60 -7.91 15.93
N THR A 657 20.59 -8.66 15.48
CA THR A 657 20.54 -10.12 15.51
C THR A 657 20.55 -10.76 14.13
N THR A 658 19.96 -10.10 13.13
CA THR A 658 19.88 -10.68 11.78
C THR A 658 19.92 -9.63 10.66
N LEU A 659 20.66 -10.00 9.61
CA LEU A 659 20.74 -9.34 8.30
C LEU A 659 20.32 -10.31 7.19
N HIS A 660 19.50 -11.34 7.50
CA HIS A 660 19.06 -12.34 6.52
C HIS A 660 18.55 -11.68 5.25
N SER A 661 19.23 -11.89 4.10
CA SER A 661 18.89 -11.32 2.78
C SER A 661 18.75 -9.79 2.77
N ALA A 662 19.35 -9.08 3.72
CA ALA A 662 19.10 -7.64 3.95
C ALA A 662 19.34 -6.78 2.70
N PHE A 663 20.44 -7.05 1.97
CA PHE A 663 20.84 -6.32 0.75
C PHE A 663 20.80 -7.21 -0.49
N ARG A 664 20.09 -8.34 -0.46
CA ARG A 664 20.02 -9.23 -1.61
C ARG A 664 19.46 -8.52 -2.83
N ASN A 665 20.13 -8.68 -4.00
CA ASN A 665 19.80 -8.01 -5.26
C ASN A 665 19.94 -6.48 -5.21
N CYS A 666 20.81 -5.90 -4.39
CA CYS A 666 21.24 -4.51 -4.48
C CYS A 666 22.33 -4.40 -5.57
N GLU A 667 21.89 -4.36 -6.81
CA GLU A 667 22.75 -4.51 -7.99
C GLU A 667 23.74 -3.35 -8.17
N SER A 668 23.46 -2.15 -7.62
CA SER A 668 24.30 -0.95 -7.71
C SER A 668 25.15 -0.71 -6.48
N LEU A 669 25.05 -1.52 -5.42
CA LEU A 669 25.87 -1.40 -4.23
C LEU A 669 27.33 -1.69 -4.61
N THR A 670 28.24 -0.73 -4.36
CA THR A 670 29.62 -0.82 -4.82
C THR A 670 30.59 -1.26 -3.74
N GLU A 671 30.28 -0.98 -2.48
CA GLU A 671 31.21 -1.21 -1.38
C GLU A 671 30.49 -1.55 -0.07
N ILE A 672 31.10 -2.42 0.73
CA ILE A 672 30.80 -2.63 2.15
C ILE A 672 31.96 -2.02 2.91
N PRO A 673 31.74 -1.01 3.78
CA PRO A 673 32.81 -0.31 4.51
C PRO A 673 33.60 -1.22 5.46
N ASP A 674 34.81 -0.80 5.81
CA ASP A 674 35.62 -1.47 6.82
C ASP A 674 34.85 -1.50 8.17
N GLY A 675 34.78 -2.65 8.80
CA GLY A 675 34.13 -2.84 10.10
C GLY A 675 32.63 -2.53 10.15
N ALA A 676 31.91 -2.58 9.03
CA ALA A 676 30.51 -2.18 8.92
C ALA A 676 29.56 -2.74 10.00
N PHE A 677 29.82 -3.96 10.47
CA PHE A 677 29.05 -4.64 11.54
C PHE A 677 29.95 -5.06 12.69
N ARG A 678 31.13 -4.48 12.81
CA ARG A 678 32.09 -4.84 13.86
C ARG A 678 31.50 -4.63 15.24
N GLY A 679 31.63 -5.66 16.11
CA GLY A 679 31.18 -5.59 17.48
C GLY A 679 29.66 -5.73 17.63
N ALA A 680 28.93 -6.16 16.59
CA ALA A 680 27.54 -6.58 16.70
C ALA A 680 27.49 -7.97 17.39
N GLU A 681 27.73 -7.99 18.71
CA GLU A 681 27.92 -9.22 19.48
C GLU A 681 26.71 -10.17 19.47
N LYS A 682 25.49 -9.63 19.20
CA LYS A 682 24.23 -10.37 19.12
C LYS A 682 23.85 -10.83 17.71
N LEU A 683 24.66 -10.48 16.72
CA LEU A 683 24.38 -10.85 15.33
C LEU A 683 24.56 -12.37 15.12
N ILE A 684 23.46 -13.05 14.80
CA ILE A 684 23.40 -14.51 14.64
C ILE A 684 23.41 -14.91 13.17
N ASN A 685 22.76 -14.11 12.31
CA ASN A 685 22.38 -14.55 10.96
C ASN A 685 22.65 -13.47 9.91
N VAL A 686 23.53 -13.81 8.95
CA VAL A 686 23.82 -13.00 7.76
C VAL A 686 23.57 -13.79 6.46
N TYR A 687 22.72 -14.82 6.52
CA TYR A 687 22.39 -15.70 5.39
C TYR A 687 21.93 -14.88 4.18
N ASN A 688 22.60 -15.05 3.03
CA ASN A 688 22.33 -14.35 1.77
C ASN A 688 22.31 -12.81 1.88
N ALA A 689 22.93 -12.22 2.87
CA ALA A 689 22.78 -10.77 3.17
C ALA A 689 23.13 -9.89 1.96
N PHE A 690 24.16 -10.22 1.20
CA PHE A 690 24.60 -9.50 0.00
C PHE A 690 24.52 -10.34 -1.27
N MET A 691 23.71 -11.40 -1.28
CA MET A 691 23.54 -12.26 -2.45
C MET A 691 23.09 -11.44 -3.66
N ALA A 692 23.72 -11.66 -4.82
CA ALA A 692 23.43 -11.02 -6.10
C ALA A 692 23.56 -9.47 -6.09
N CYS A 693 24.45 -8.93 -5.24
CA CYS A 693 24.94 -7.56 -5.35
C CYS A 693 25.94 -7.49 -6.51
N SER A 694 25.43 -7.52 -7.73
CA SER A 694 26.25 -7.69 -8.94
C SER A 694 27.22 -6.53 -9.19
N GLY A 695 26.95 -5.33 -8.68
CA GLY A 695 27.80 -4.15 -8.74
C GLY A 695 28.85 -4.05 -7.64
N LEU A 696 28.84 -4.95 -6.64
CA LEU A 696 29.74 -4.88 -5.49
C LEU A 696 31.19 -5.10 -5.96
N LEU A 697 32.06 -4.10 -5.71
CA LEU A 697 33.46 -4.09 -6.13
C LEU A 697 34.40 -4.45 -4.97
N ARG A 698 34.06 -4.00 -3.76
CA ARG A 698 34.91 -4.13 -2.58
C ARG A 698 34.13 -4.54 -1.35
N VAL A 699 34.67 -5.46 -0.58
CA VAL A 699 34.26 -5.76 0.80
C VAL A 699 35.39 -5.31 1.71
N GLY A 700 35.08 -4.49 2.71
CA GLY A 700 36.03 -3.93 3.64
C GLY A 700 36.69 -4.96 4.55
N GLU A 701 37.67 -4.49 5.36
CA GLU A 701 38.30 -5.33 6.40
C GLU A 701 37.39 -5.45 7.63
N ARG A 702 37.50 -6.58 8.34
CA ARG A 702 36.86 -6.81 9.65
C ARG A 702 35.38 -6.52 9.69
N VAL A 703 34.67 -6.72 8.56
CA VAL A 703 33.23 -6.38 8.42
C VAL A 703 32.38 -6.99 9.53
N PHE A 704 32.62 -8.24 9.90
CA PHE A 704 31.89 -8.94 10.96
C PHE A 704 32.78 -9.31 12.14
N SER A 705 33.92 -8.64 12.31
CA SER A 705 34.80 -8.93 13.46
C SER A 705 34.08 -8.70 14.79
N ASP A 706 34.37 -9.54 15.76
CA ASP A 706 33.80 -9.47 17.10
C ASP A 706 32.28 -9.71 17.18
N CYS A 707 31.65 -10.28 16.11
CA CYS A 707 30.27 -10.76 16.12
C CYS A 707 30.21 -12.15 16.77
N THR A 708 30.36 -12.20 18.09
CA THR A 708 30.60 -13.46 18.82
C THR A 708 29.44 -14.45 18.75
N ALA A 709 28.18 -14.01 18.52
CA ALA A 709 27.02 -14.87 18.38
C ALA A 709 26.80 -15.38 16.93
N LEU A 710 27.66 -15.01 15.97
CA LEU A 710 27.40 -15.26 14.55
C LEU A 710 27.51 -16.77 14.24
N ILE A 711 26.45 -17.33 13.68
CA ILE A 711 26.32 -18.75 13.34
C ILE A 711 26.10 -18.96 11.83
N GLN A 712 25.17 -18.19 11.24
CA GLN A 712 24.68 -18.40 9.88
C GLN A 712 25.31 -17.41 8.90
N VAL A 713 26.28 -17.86 8.10
CA VAL A 713 27.00 -17.06 7.12
C VAL A 713 26.86 -17.58 5.68
N ARG A 714 25.93 -18.56 5.46
CA ARG A 714 25.74 -19.19 4.15
C ARG A 714 25.35 -18.16 3.09
N GLY A 715 25.96 -18.29 1.90
CA GLY A 715 25.57 -17.55 0.71
C GLY A 715 25.78 -16.06 0.78
N LEU A 716 26.61 -15.57 1.69
CA LEU A 716 26.74 -14.15 2.03
C LEU A 716 26.97 -13.28 0.80
N PHE A 717 27.84 -13.68 -0.15
CA PHE A 717 28.22 -12.95 -1.36
C PHE A 717 27.97 -13.75 -2.64
N ILE A 718 27.03 -14.70 -2.65
CA ILE A 718 26.69 -15.44 -3.88
C ILE A 718 26.38 -14.44 -5.01
N ASP A 719 26.90 -14.71 -6.21
CA ASP A 719 26.64 -13.95 -7.44
C ASP A 719 27.04 -12.45 -7.36
N CYS A 720 27.95 -12.07 -6.47
CA CYS A 720 28.61 -10.77 -6.51
C CYS A 720 29.64 -10.76 -7.64
N VAL A 721 29.16 -10.79 -8.88
CA VAL A 721 29.96 -11.06 -10.07
C VAL A 721 31.07 -10.03 -10.35
N SER A 722 30.91 -8.80 -9.87
CA SER A 722 31.88 -7.70 -10.02
C SER A 722 32.87 -7.58 -8.87
N LEU A 723 32.76 -8.40 -7.81
CA LEU A 723 33.60 -8.30 -6.62
C LEU A 723 35.07 -8.56 -6.97
N ARG A 724 35.90 -7.53 -6.76
CA ARG A 724 37.34 -7.54 -7.12
C ARG A 724 38.26 -7.75 -5.92
N SER A 725 37.86 -7.18 -4.77
CA SER A 725 38.69 -7.23 -3.57
C SER A 725 37.85 -7.49 -2.31
N VAL A 726 38.42 -8.25 -1.41
CA VAL A 726 37.88 -8.58 -0.11
C VAL A 726 38.92 -8.24 0.95
N GLY A 727 38.53 -7.56 2.00
CA GLY A 727 39.41 -7.22 3.12
C GLY A 727 39.74 -8.43 3.99
N ALA A 728 40.79 -8.34 4.78
CA ALA A 728 41.22 -9.36 5.71
C ALA A 728 40.31 -9.45 6.94
N ARG A 729 40.38 -10.58 7.64
CA ARG A 729 39.77 -10.81 8.95
C ARG A 729 38.27 -10.55 9.02
N LEU A 730 37.54 -10.98 7.98
CA LEU A 730 36.08 -10.72 7.87
C LEU A 730 35.29 -11.14 9.11
N PHE A 731 35.64 -12.30 9.71
CA PHE A 731 34.90 -12.91 10.82
C PHE A 731 35.78 -13.10 12.05
N ASP A 732 36.79 -12.26 12.23
CA ASP A 732 37.75 -12.35 13.35
C ASP A 732 36.99 -12.32 14.68
N GLY A 733 37.18 -13.32 15.55
CA GLY A 733 36.46 -13.46 16.82
C GLY A 733 35.10 -14.15 16.77
N CYS A 734 34.59 -14.55 15.59
CA CYS A 734 33.31 -15.25 15.47
C CYS A 734 33.47 -16.75 15.71
N SER A 735 33.55 -17.17 16.99
CA SER A 735 33.83 -18.55 17.37
C SER A 735 32.67 -19.55 17.12
N GLU A 736 31.45 -19.03 17.01
CA GLU A 736 30.24 -19.86 16.90
C GLU A 736 29.93 -20.27 15.46
N ILE A 737 30.62 -19.74 14.46
CA ILE A 737 30.46 -20.18 13.07
C ILE A 737 30.91 -21.64 12.94
N LYS A 738 29.99 -22.52 12.50
CA LYS A 738 30.27 -23.95 12.22
C LYS A 738 30.36 -24.24 10.76
N GLU A 739 29.64 -23.51 9.91
CA GLU A 739 29.50 -23.75 8.49
C GLU A 739 29.68 -22.47 7.68
N MET A 740 30.46 -22.53 6.60
CA MET A 740 30.64 -21.48 5.63
C MET A 740 30.31 -22.02 4.24
N GLN A 741 29.02 -22.08 3.92
CA GLN A 741 28.54 -22.61 2.66
C GLN A 741 28.38 -21.44 1.67
N GLU A 742 28.92 -21.62 0.44
CA GLU A 742 28.68 -20.74 -0.71
C GLU A 742 28.99 -19.25 -0.47
N VAL A 743 29.89 -18.92 0.48
CA VAL A 743 30.11 -17.51 0.93
C VAL A 743 30.46 -16.58 -0.23
N PHE A 744 31.36 -17.01 -1.13
CA PHE A 744 31.80 -16.25 -2.31
C PHE A 744 31.46 -16.97 -3.65
N ARG A 745 30.45 -17.83 -3.67
CA ARG A 745 30.06 -18.55 -4.87
C ARG A 745 29.77 -17.58 -6.02
N ASN A 746 30.34 -17.84 -7.20
CA ASN A 746 30.20 -17.06 -8.42
C ASN A 746 30.67 -15.58 -8.31
N CYS A 747 31.61 -15.28 -7.42
CA CYS A 747 32.31 -13.98 -7.42
C CYS A 747 33.32 -13.96 -8.58
N ARG A 748 32.82 -13.80 -9.80
CA ARG A 748 33.56 -14.04 -11.04
C ARG A 748 34.74 -13.13 -11.28
N ALA A 749 34.71 -11.89 -10.73
CA ALA A 749 35.78 -10.89 -10.89
C ALA A 749 36.88 -10.98 -9.81
N LEU A 750 36.71 -11.85 -8.79
CA LEU A 750 37.64 -11.99 -7.67
C LEU A 750 38.92 -12.65 -8.13
N ARG A 751 40.06 -11.93 -8.06
CA ARG A 751 41.36 -12.43 -8.56
C ARG A 751 42.26 -12.98 -7.47
N THR A 752 42.29 -12.33 -6.32
CA THR A 752 43.16 -12.64 -5.19
C THR A 752 42.41 -12.62 -3.89
N LEU A 753 42.88 -13.39 -2.91
CA LEU A 753 42.36 -13.40 -1.56
C LEU A 753 43.44 -12.84 -0.62
N PRO A 754 43.08 -12.04 0.41
CA PRO A 754 44.04 -11.53 1.40
C PRO A 754 44.50 -12.65 2.34
N LEU A 755 45.67 -12.49 2.94
CA LEU A 755 46.10 -13.27 4.10
C LEU A 755 45.06 -13.17 5.23
N MET A 756 44.83 -14.27 5.95
CA MET A 756 43.85 -14.35 7.03
C MET A 756 42.47 -13.83 6.64
N LEU A 757 41.99 -14.14 5.43
CA LEU A 757 40.70 -13.68 4.90
C LEU A 757 39.58 -13.83 5.92
N PHE A 758 39.44 -14.99 6.54
CA PHE A 758 38.33 -15.25 7.47
C PHE A 758 38.61 -14.73 8.90
N GLY A 759 39.87 -14.49 9.26
CA GLY A 759 40.29 -14.20 10.61
C GLY A 759 40.33 -15.46 11.49
N ASN A 760 40.24 -15.28 12.82
CA ASN A 760 40.25 -16.38 13.79
C ASN A 760 38.83 -16.98 13.94
N VAL A 761 38.55 -18.10 13.28
CA VAL A 761 37.26 -18.80 13.27
C VAL A 761 37.43 -20.31 13.59
N PRO A 762 37.89 -20.66 14.77
CA PRO A 762 38.25 -22.03 15.11
C PRO A 762 37.06 -23.00 15.16
N GLY A 763 35.86 -22.49 15.17
CA GLY A 763 34.60 -23.25 15.22
C GLY A 763 34.21 -23.93 13.90
N VAL A 764 34.76 -23.49 12.78
CA VAL A 764 34.32 -23.95 11.44
C VAL A 764 34.68 -25.41 11.21
N THR A 765 33.68 -26.21 10.91
CA THR A 765 33.80 -27.66 10.60
C THR A 765 33.48 -27.98 9.15
N PHE A 766 32.72 -27.10 8.47
CA PHE A 766 32.14 -27.42 7.16
C PHE A 766 32.29 -26.25 6.20
N LEU A 767 32.94 -26.50 5.07
CA LEU A 767 33.05 -25.61 3.90
C LEU A 767 32.42 -26.30 2.69
N TRP A 768 31.44 -25.63 2.06
CA TRP A 768 30.81 -26.15 0.85
C TRP A 768 30.71 -25.05 -0.19
N MET A 769 31.33 -25.30 -1.37
CA MET A 769 31.29 -24.40 -2.52
C MET A 769 31.63 -22.93 -2.19
N THR A 770 32.48 -22.72 -1.18
CA THR A 770 32.75 -21.36 -0.63
C THR A 770 33.28 -20.40 -1.71
N PHE A 771 34.14 -20.83 -2.60
CA PHE A 771 34.68 -20.05 -3.74
C PHE A 771 34.27 -20.64 -5.09
N SER A 772 33.26 -21.51 -5.14
CA SER A 772 32.84 -22.18 -6.39
C SER A 772 32.46 -21.11 -7.43
N GLY A 773 32.93 -21.25 -8.65
CA GLY A 773 32.65 -20.33 -9.77
C GLY A 773 33.35 -18.98 -9.69
N CYS A 774 34.37 -18.82 -8.84
CA CYS A 774 35.28 -17.67 -8.86
C CYS A 774 36.25 -17.82 -10.04
N ILE A 775 35.74 -17.62 -11.25
CA ILE A 775 36.43 -17.96 -12.50
C ILE A 775 37.70 -17.15 -12.75
N SER A 776 37.86 -15.98 -12.13
CA SER A 776 39.04 -15.13 -12.25
C SER A 776 40.08 -15.34 -11.13
N LEU A 777 39.83 -16.22 -10.16
CA LEU A 777 40.72 -16.45 -9.03
C LEU A 777 42.01 -17.09 -9.50
N GLU A 778 43.17 -16.39 -9.35
CA GLU A 778 44.45 -16.77 -9.93
C GLU A 778 45.33 -17.52 -8.93
N SER A 779 45.25 -17.18 -7.65
CA SER A 779 46.12 -17.74 -6.59
C SER A 779 45.44 -17.73 -5.22
N LEU A 780 45.88 -18.56 -4.32
CA LEU A 780 45.41 -18.72 -2.94
C LEU A 780 46.50 -18.32 -1.95
N PRO A 781 46.15 -17.70 -0.80
CA PRO A 781 47.10 -17.55 0.32
C PRO A 781 47.31 -18.88 1.02
N GLY A 782 48.54 -19.09 1.52
CA GLY A 782 48.91 -20.39 2.16
C GLY A 782 48.20 -20.62 3.50
N ASP A 783 47.75 -19.57 4.15
CA ASP A 783 47.10 -19.59 5.48
C ASP A 783 45.56 -19.50 5.41
N LEU A 784 44.99 -19.69 4.21
CA LEU A 784 43.55 -19.42 3.95
C LEU A 784 42.63 -20.09 4.96
N PHE A 785 42.91 -21.34 5.36
CA PHE A 785 42.12 -22.10 6.34
C PHE A 785 42.88 -22.34 7.66
N GLY A 786 43.97 -21.63 7.90
CA GLY A 786 44.84 -21.85 9.03
C GLY A 786 44.19 -21.77 10.41
N ALA A 787 43.20 -20.92 10.58
CA ALA A 787 42.42 -20.79 11.80
C ALA A 787 41.31 -21.83 11.99
N MET A 788 40.99 -22.65 10.97
CA MET A 788 39.84 -23.58 10.99
C MET A 788 40.28 -24.99 11.43
N THR A 789 40.88 -25.09 12.61
CA THR A 789 41.49 -26.34 13.11
C THR A 789 40.53 -27.52 13.28
N LYS A 790 39.21 -27.29 13.25
CA LYS A 790 38.15 -28.28 13.34
C LYS A 790 37.54 -28.65 11.99
N LEU A 791 38.10 -28.17 10.89
CA LEU A 791 37.55 -28.41 9.56
C LEU A 791 37.53 -29.90 9.21
N THR A 792 36.34 -30.41 8.90
CA THR A 792 36.12 -31.82 8.47
C THR A 792 35.75 -31.95 7.01
N THR A 793 35.19 -30.87 6.40
CA THR A 793 34.64 -30.91 5.05
C THR A 793 35.06 -29.68 4.25
N ALA A 794 35.66 -29.89 3.08
CA ALA A 794 36.00 -28.83 2.09
C ALA A 794 35.47 -29.19 0.69
N ARG A 795 34.17 -29.51 0.60
CA ARG A 795 33.49 -29.97 -0.61
C ARG A 795 33.31 -28.83 -1.61
N GLY A 796 33.77 -29.05 -2.88
CA GLY A 796 33.61 -28.13 -3.98
C GLY A 796 34.14 -26.71 -3.72
N ILE A 797 35.09 -26.57 -2.81
CA ILE A 797 35.50 -25.27 -2.25
C ILE A 797 35.99 -24.29 -3.32
N PHE A 798 36.71 -24.80 -4.36
CA PHE A 798 37.21 -24.07 -5.54
C PHE A 798 36.63 -24.62 -6.84
N TYR A 799 35.46 -25.24 -6.78
CA TYR A 799 34.82 -25.82 -7.97
C TYR A 799 34.69 -24.76 -9.07
N SER A 800 35.15 -25.07 -10.28
CA SER A 800 35.13 -24.15 -11.46
C SER A 800 35.86 -22.83 -11.27
N CYS A 801 36.94 -22.78 -10.48
CA CYS A 801 37.87 -21.65 -10.44
C CYS A 801 38.83 -21.76 -11.65
N THR A 802 38.34 -21.41 -12.84
CA THR A 802 39.00 -21.71 -14.13
C THR A 802 40.33 -20.99 -14.35
N SER A 803 40.61 -19.90 -13.64
CA SER A 803 41.91 -19.17 -13.73
C SER A 803 42.93 -19.58 -12.64
N LEU A 804 42.55 -20.47 -11.71
CA LEU A 804 43.45 -20.87 -10.64
C LEU A 804 44.63 -21.67 -11.22
N THR A 805 45.83 -21.08 -11.12
CA THR A 805 47.05 -21.66 -11.71
C THR A 805 47.86 -22.51 -10.73
N THR A 806 47.85 -22.14 -9.45
CA THR A 806 48.65 -22.77 -8.40
C THR A 806 47.88 -22.86 -7.08
N VAL A 807 48.13 -23.91 -6.30
CA VAL A 807 47.66 -24.11 -4.93
C VAL A 807 48.90 -24.16 -4.02
N PRO A 808 48.99 -23.30 -3.00
CA PRO A 808 50.14 -23.30 -2.09
C PRO A 808 50.12 -24.57 -1.19
N PRO A 809 51.31 -25.07 -0.79
CA PRO A 809 51.40 -26.31 0.01
C PRO A 809 50.73 -26.20 1.39
N GLY A 810 50.68 -25.00 1.98
CA GLY A 810 50.14 -24.74 3.32
C GLY A 810 48.65 -24.56 3.42
N VAL A 811 47.91 -24.62 2.30
CA VAL A 811 46.46 -24.25 2.30
C VAL A 811 45.62 -25.11 3.27
N PHE A 812 46.00 -26.40 3.48
CA PHE A 812 45.34 -27.30 4.46
C PHE A 812 46.27 -27.75 5.58
N GLU A 813 47.40 -27.10 5.79
CA GLU A 813 48.42 -27.49 6.76
C GLU A 813 47.90 -27.59 8.22
N HIS A 814 46.88 -26.79 8.55
CA HIS A 814 46.33 -26.74 9.89
C HIS A 814 44.95 -27.43 10.05
N ASN A 815 44.58 -28.32 9.10
CA ASN A 815 43.28 -28.97 9.07
C ASN A 815 43.36 -30.52 9.22
N PRO A 816 43.93 -31.04 10.35
CA PRO A 816 44.17 -32.48 10.53
C PRO A 816 42.89 -33.32 10.61
N LEU A 817 41.71 -32.70 10.89
CA LEU A 817 40.44 -33.40 10.99
C LEU A 817 39.68 -33.47 9.65
N LEU A 818 40.27 -33.01 8.57
CA LEU A 818 39.63 -33.02 7.24
C LEU A 818 39.33 -34.44 6.78
N VAL A 819 38.07 -34.73 6.45
CA VAL A 819 37.57 -36.05 6.04
C VAL A 819 37.29 -36.13 4.53
N THR A 820 36.84 -35.04 3.95
CA THR A 820 36.47 -35.00 2.51
C THR A 820 36.89 -33.70 1.84
N VAL A 821 37.43 -33.87 0.63
CA VAL A 821 37.75 -32.82 -0.34
C VAL A 821 37.02 -33.04 -1.67
N GLU A 822 35.85 -33.66 -1.60
CA GLU A 822 35.03 -33.96 -2.78
C GLU A 822 34.91 -32.73 -3.67
N SER A 823 35.21 -32.87 -4.96
CA SER A 823 35.15 -31.83 -6.00
C SER A 823 35.92 -30.55 -5.66
N ALA A 824 36.87 -30.57 -4.72
CA ALA A 824 37.50 -29.37 -4.17
C ALA A 824 38.09 -28.44 -5.23
N PHE A 825 38.74 -29.01 -6.26
CA PHE A 825 39.37 -28.28 -7.38
C PHE A 825 38.76 -28.66 -8.74
N ALA A 826 37.62 -29.35 -8.76
CA ALA A 826 36.98 -29.76 -10.00
C ALA A 826 36.68 -28.56 -10.90
N GLY A 827 37.01 -28.66 -12.20
CA GLY A 827 36.81 -27.56 -13.17
C GLY A 827 37.85 -26.44 -13.09
N CYS A 828 38.93 -26.57 -12.31
CA CYS A 828 40.06 -25.62 -12.30
C CYS A 828 40.97 -25.84 -13.54
N THR A 829 40.53 -25.40 -14.71
CA THR A 829 41.14 -25.72 -16.00
C THR A 829 42.53 -25.12 -16.22
N ALA A 830 42.89 -24.05 -15.49
CA ALA A 830 44.22 -23.46 -15.54
C ALA A 830 45.23 -24.12 -14.56
N LEU A 831 44.76 -24.97 -13.63
CA LEU A 831 45.62 -25.60 -12.61
C LEU A 831 46.47 -26.68 -13.24
N GLN A 832 47.77 -26.43 -13.40
CA GLN A 832 48.70 -27.31 -14.10
C GLN A 832 49.43 -28.25 -13.20
N THR A 833 49.68 -27.85 -11.94
CA THR A 833 50.43 -28.64 -10.95
C THR A 833 49.82 -28.43 -9.54
N VAL A 834 50.02 -29.43 -8.70
CA VAL A 834 49.71 -29.37 -7.26
C VAL A 834 50.93 -29.80 -6.46
N PRO A 835 51.18 -29.20 -5.26
CA PRO A 835 52.28 -29.61 -4.43
C PRO A 835 52.06 -31.01 -3.84
N GLU A 836 53.10 -31.81 -3.75
CA GLU A 836 53.08 -33.16 -3.17
C GLU A 836 52.52 -33.15 -1.72
N SER A 837 52.88 -32.11 -0.93
CA SER A 837 52.47 -31.95 0.46
C SER A 837 51.05 -31.40 0.65
N LEU A 838 50.26 -31.19 -0.41
CA LEU A 838 48.96 -30.50 -0.31
C LEU A 838 48.02 -31.05 0.77
N PHE A 839 47.99 -32.38 0.92
CA PHE A 839 47.13 -33.07 1.92
C PHE A 839 47.94 -33.80 3.00
N ALA A 840 49.24 -33.53 3.11
CA ALA A 840 50.12 -34.25 4.03
C ALA A 840 49.72 -34.11 5.51
N ALA A 841 49.17 -32.96 5.89
CA ALA A 841 48.68 -32.67 7.24
C ALA A 841 47.22 -33.15 7.50
N CYS A 842 46.58 -33.83 6.52
CA CYS A 842 45.17 -34.23 6.59
C CYS A 842 45.00 -35.78 6.55
N PRO A 843 45.50 -36.53 7.56
CA PRO A 843 45.51 -37.99 7.51
C PRO A 843 44.14 -38.68 7.47
N LEU A 844 43.08 -37.97 7.92
CA LEU A 844 41.73 -38.52 8.04
C LEU A 844 40.90 -38.41 6.75
N ILE A 845 41.46 -37.86 5.66
CA ILE A 845 40.71 -37.76 4.40
C ILE A 845 40.38 -39.20 3.92
N SER A 846 39.07 -39.44 3.74
CA SER A 846 38.53 -40.70 3.26
C SER A 846 37.89 -40.59 1.88
N VAL A 847 37.60 -39.36 1.40
CA VAL A 847 36.89 -39.14 0.12
C VAL A 847 37.61 -38.09 -0.72
N PHE A 848 38.10 -38.54 -1.92
CA PHE A 848 38.62 -37.67 -2.98
C PHE A 848 37.72 -37.69 -4.23
N LEU A 849 36.42 -37.99 -4.06
CA LEU A 849 35.47 -38.02 -5.17
C LEU A 849 35.55 -36.73 -6.00
N SER A 850 35.92 -36.88 -7.32
CA SER A 850 36.04 -35.77 -8.27
C SER A 850 36.97 -34.63 -7.85
N ALA A 851 37.88 -34.83 -6.89
CA ALA A 851 38.66 -33.73 -6.26
C ALA A 851 39.41 -32.85 -7.28
N PHE A 852 39.92 -33.43 -8.35
CA PHE A 852 40.66 -32.76 -9.44
C PHE A 852 40.01 -32.98 -10.82
N SER A 853 38.76 -33.39 -10.89
CA SER A 853 38.06 -33.60 -12.17
C SER A 853 38.07 -32.32 -13.02
N GLU A 854 38.24 -32.48 -14.31
CA GLU A 854 38.23 -31.38 -15.31
C GLU A 854 39.29 -30.28 -15.03
N THR A 855 40.41 -30.63 -14.38
CA THR A 855 41.57 -29.73 -14.19
C THR A 855 42.51 -29.72 -15.39
N GLY A 856 43.37 -28.67 -15.44
CA GLY A 856 44.44 -28.54 -16.42
C GLY A 856 45.74 -29.24 -16.03
N LEU A 857 45.72 -30.15 -15.05
CA LEU A 857 46.92 -30.85 -14.56
C LEU A 857 47.66 -31.55 -15.72
N VAL A 858 48.97 -31.32 -15.80
CA VAL A 858 49.87 -31.96 -16.77
C VAL A 858 50.53 -33.19 -16.14
N SER A 859 50.80 -33.12 -14.84
CA SER A 859 51.36 -34.21 -14.05
C SER A 859 50.81 -34.18 -12.63
N VAL A 860 50.89 -35.35 -11.97
CA VAL A 860 50.46 -35.52 -10.56
C VAL A 860 51.69 -36.03 -9.77
N PRO A 861 52.04 -35.39 -8.61
CA PRO A 861 53.14 -35.91 -7.78
C PRO A 861 52.84 -37.31 -7.23
N ALA A 862 53.82 -38.23 -7.29
CA ALA A 862 53.68 -39.60 -6.82
C ALA A 862 53.25 -39.72 -5.35
N GLY A 863 53.71 -38.79 -4.48
CA GLY A 863 53.40 -38.79 -3.05
C GLY A 863 52.12 -38.00 -2.65
N LEU A 864 51.32 -37.51 -3.61
CA LEU A 864 50.18 -36.63 -3.31
C LEU A 864 49.22 -37.18 -2.26
N PHE A 865 48.95 -38.51 -2.28
CA PHE A 865 47.99 -39.18 -1.36
C PHE A 865 48.68 -40.05 -0.29
N ARG A 866 50.01 -40.06 -0.23
CA ARG A 866 50.83 -40.94 0.65
C ARG A 866 50.41 -40.90 2.09
N HIS A 867 49.97 -39.76 2.62
CA HIS A 867 49.62 -39.54 4.02
C HIS A 867 48.13 -39.73 4.34
N ASN A 868 47.31 -40.03 3.36
CA ASN A 868 45.84 -40.11 3.51
C ASN A 868 45.42 -41.60 3.61
N LEU A 869 45.77 -42.24 4.69
CA LEU A 869 45.61 -43.70 4.82
C LEU A 869 44.19 -44.20 4.98
N HIS A 870 43.21 -43.30 5.17
CA HIS A 870 41.80 -43.63 5.38
C HIS A 870 40.94 -43.49 4.10
N VAL A 871 41.57 -43.26 2.95
CA VAL A 871 40.83 -43.10 1.67
C VAL A 871 40.10 -44.36 1.28
N THR A 872 38.81 -44.27 1.01
CA THR A 872 37.95 -45.33 0.52
C THR A 872 37.57 -45.17 -0.94
N THR A 873 37.49 -43.90 -1.45
CA THR A 873 37.14 -43.64 -2.85
C THR A 873 38.02 -42.59 -3.49
N PHE A 874 38.50 -42.88 -4.69
CA PHE A 874 39.11 -42.01 -5.66
C PHE A 874 38.24 -41.85 -6.91
N SER A 875 36.95 -42.19 -6.85
CA SER A 875 36.03 -42.10 -7.98
C SER A 875 36.11 -40.70 -8.62
N LYS A 876 36.28 -40.68 -9.95
CA LYS A 876 36.37 -39.46 -10.78
C LYS A 876 37.50 -38.50 -10.40
N VAL A 877 38.47 -38.89 -9.58
CA VAL A 877 39.43 -37.96 -8.96
C VAL A 877 40.14 -37.07 -9.99
N PHE A 878 40.50 -37.61 -11.17
CA PHE A 878 41.12 -36.89 -12.30
C PHE A 878 40.29 -37.01 -13.59
N MET A 879 38.98 -37.31 -13.49
CA MET A 879 38.10 -37.45 -14.66
C MET A 879 38.20 -36.20 -15.54
N LYS A 880 38.33 -36.38 -16.87
CA LYS A 880 38.48 -35.31 -17.87
C LYS A 880 39.66 -34.35 -17.65
N CYS A 881 40.73 -34.77 -16.97
CA CYS A 881 42.00 -34.04 -16.95
C CYS A 881 42.67 -34.19 -18.33
N SER A 882 42.18 -33.44 -19.31
CA SER A 882 42.54 -33.60 -20.73
C SER A 882 44.02 -33.33 -21.06
N ARG A 883 44.75 -32.68 -20.15
CA ARG A 883 46.18 -32.35 -20.28
C ARG A 883 47.09 -33.28 -19.50
N LEU A 884 46.57 -34.21 -18.70
CA LEU A 884 47.35 -35.14 -17.91
C LEU A 884 48.05 -36.12 -18.84
N GLU A 885 49.36 -36.22 -18.73
CA GLU A 885 50.21 -37.07 -19.65
C GLU A 885 50.65 -38.39 -19.06
N VAL A 886 50.95 -38.40 -17.72
CA VAL A 886 51.49 -39.59 -17.04
C VAL A 886 50.85 -39.77 -15.66
N VAL A 887 50.50 -41.01 -15.29
CA VAL A 887 50.10 -41.40 -13.94
C VAL A 887 51.22 -42.21 -13.29
N PRO A 888 51.83 -41.73 -12.18
CA PRO A 888 52.89 -42.45 -11.47
C PRO A 888 52.35 -43.73 -10.80
N ALA A 889 53.14 -44.80 -10.81
CA ALA A 889 52.78 -46.08 -10.19
C ALA A 889 52.50 -45.98 -8.69
N ASP A 890 53.26 -45.16 -7.98
CA ASP A 890 53.19 -45.02 -6.51
C ASP A 890 52.13 -44.05 -6.06
N LEU A 891 51.34 -43.45 -6.95
CA LEU A 891 50.30 -42.40 -6.62
C LEU A 891 49.36 -42.84 -5.50
N PHE A 892 48.94 -44.12 -5.52
CA PHE A 892 47.99 -44.67 -4.55
C PHE A 892 48.62 -45.73 -3.59
N SER A 893 49.93 -45.87 -3.58
CA SER A 893 50.62 -46.94 -2.86
C SER A 893 50.38 -46.98 -1.35
N GLY A 894 49.98 -45.94 -0.75
CA GLY A 894 49.64 -45.85 0.68
C GLY A 894 48.16 -46.09 1.02
N ASN A 895 47.26 -46.23 0.05
CA ASN A 895 45.84 -46.16 0.26
C ASN A 895 45.15 -47.52 0.32
N SER A 896 45.54 -48.36 1.28
CA SER A 896 45.08 -49.75 1.40
C SER A 896 43.59 -49.98 1.62
N LEU A 897 42.84 -48.94 2.02
CA LEU A 897 41.38 -48.98 2.20
C LEU A 897 40.60 -48.51 0.95
N ALA A 898 41.30 -48.07 -0.10
CA ALA A 898 40.67 -47.55 -1.29
C ALA A 898 40.07 -48.68 -2.14
N THR A 899 38.77 -48.69 -2.31
CA THR A 899 38.00 -49.70 -3.03
C THR A 899 37.41 -49.21 -4.34
N ASP A 900 37.10 -47.90 -4.46
CA ASP A 900 36.39 -47.30 -5.57
C ASP A 900 37.30 -46.33 -6.35
N PHE A 901 37.65 -46.72 -7.58
CA PHE A 901 38.41 -45.94 -8.56
C PHE A 901 37.62 -45.69 -9.84
N SER A 902 36.30 -45.86 -9.80
CA SER A 902 35.40 -45.66 -10.94
C SER A 902 35.61 -44.28 -11.57
N TYR A 903 35.77 -44.26 -12.88
CA TYR A 903 36.03 -43.06 -13.68
C TYR A 903 37.28 -42.25 -13.28
N ALA A 904 38.21 -42.77 -12.47
CA ALA A 904 39.28 -41.98 -11.87
C ALA A 904 40.11 -41.19 -12.89
N PHE A 905 40.37 -41.75 -14.06
CA PHE A 905 41.09 -41.12 -15.19
C PHE A 905 40.25 -41.05 -16.48
N SER A 906 38.93 -41.32 -16.41
CA SER A 906 38.04 -41.27 -17.57
C SER A 906 38.21 -39.96 -18.35
N GLN A 907 38.31 -40.03 -19.68
CA GLN A 907 38.42 -38.90 -20.60
C GLN A 907 39.70 -38.04 -20.39
N CYS A 908 40.78 -38.60 -19.83
CA CYS A 908 42.11 -38.00 -19.83
C CYS A 908 42.74 -38.15 -21.20
N THR A 909 42.33 -37.33 -22.18
CA THR A 909 42.60 -37.51 -23.61
C THR A 909 44.08 -37.39 -24.00
N SER A 910 44.91 -36.68 -23.19
CA SER A 910 46.38 -36.57 -23.39
C SER A 910 47.15 -37.58 -22.61
N LEU A 911 46.53 -38.46 -21.82
CA LEU A 911 47.19 -39.44 -20.99
C LEU A 911 47.91 -40.50 -21.91
N LYS A 912 49.22 -40.45 -21.91
CA LYS A 912 50.08 -41.33 -22.72
C LYS A 912 50.49 -42.59 -21.96
N GLN A 913 50.75 -42.43 -20.65
CA GLN A 913 51.33 -43.48 -19.82
C GLN A 913 50.69 -43.56 -18.43
N ALA A 914 50.23 -44.78 -18.14
CA ALA A 914 50.00 -45.22 -16.76
C ALA A 914 51.23 -46.13 -16.44
N GLU A 915 51.99 -45.75 -15.39
CA GLU A 915 53.19 -46.51 -15.04
C GLU A 915 52.84 -47.90 -14.55
N THR A 916 53.75 -48.84 -14.78
CA THR A 916 53.58 -50.25 -14.46
C THR A 916 53.37 -50.47 -12.92
N GLY A 917 52.35 -51.24 -12.57
CA GLY A 917 52.06 -51.55 -11.15
C GLY A 917 51.09 -50.53 -10.46
N LEU A 918 50.39 -49.73 -11.21
CA LEU A 918 49.38 -48.85 -10.68
C LEU A 918 48.35 -49.61 -9.80
N LEU A 919 47.83 -48.95 -8.78
CA LEU A 919 46.92 -49.49 -7.75
C LEU A 919 47.55 -50.54 -6.81
N SER A 920 48.92 -50.63 -6.79
CA SER A 920 49.58 -51.47 -5.82
C SER A 920 49.26 -51.12 -4.37
N GLY A 921 48.99 -52.14 -3.55
CA GLY A 921 48.66 -51.96 -2.12
C GLY A 921 47.29 -51.39 -1.82
N THR A 922 46.40 -51.27 -2.85
CA THR A 922 44.99 -50.87 -2.68
C THR A 922 44.04 -52.07 -2.60
N ALA A 923 42.83 -51.91 -2.07
CA ALA A 923 41.77 -52.93 -2.01
C ALA A 923 40.69 -52.69 -3.09
N VAL A 924 41.14 -52.31 -4.31
CA VAL A 924 40.23 -51.92 -5.39
C VAL A 924 39.20 -53.02 -5.69
N SER A 925 37.91 -52.64 -5.65
CA SER A 925 36.79 -53.48 -6.08
C SER A 925 36.12 -52.93 -7.34
N ASP A 926 36.01 -51.60 -7.44
CA ASP A 926 35.40 -50.89 -8.59
C ASP A 926 36.46 -50.12 -9.37
N ALA A 927 36.77 -50.59 -10.58
CA ALA A 927 37.59 -49.93 -11.59
C ALA A 927 36.79 -49.66 -12.86
N GLY A 928 35.44 -49.56 -12.75
CA GLY A 928 34.55 -49.22 -13.86
C GLY A 928 34.91 -47.89 -14.48
N HIS A 929 35.02 -47.82 -15.82
CA HIS A 929 35.37 -46.62 -16.58
C HIS A 929 36.71 -45.97 -16.19
N LEU A 930 37.63 -46.69 -15.56
CA LEU A 930 38.85 -46.14 -14.96
C LEU A 930 39.65 -45.28 -15.94
N PHE A 931 39.90 -45.76 -17.19
CA PHE A 931 40.56 -45.06 -18.30
C PHE A 931 39.65 -44.87 -19.51
N ASP A 932 38.30 -44.90 -19.32
CA ASP A 932 37.34 -44.70 -20.39
C ASP A 932 37.74 -43.49 -21.26
N ARG A 933 37.85 -43.68 -22.60
CA ARG A 933 38.22 -42.65 -23.58
C ARG A 933 39.55 -41.92 -23.32
N CYS A 934 40.55 -42.62 -22.77
CA CYS A 934 41.93 -42.15 -22.74
C CYS A 934 42.57 -42.44 -24.09
N VAL A 935 42.22 -41.71 -25.15
CA VAL A 935 42.56 -41.98 -26.55
C VAL A 935 44.05 -41.98 -26.87
N SER A 936 44.87 -41.37 -26.00
CA SER A 936 46.31 -41.29 -26.15
C SER A 936 47.07 -42.35 -25.33
N LEU A 937 46.38 -43.17 -24.56
CA LEU A 937 47.05 -44.18 -23.67
C LEU A 937 47.73 -45.24 -24.47
N GLU A 938 49.08 -45.31 -24.34
CA GLU A 938 50.01 -46.27 -25.06
C GLU A 938 50.56 -47.30 -24.12
N SER A 939 50.19 -47.36 -22.84
CA SER A 939 50.62 -48.35 -21.84
C SER A 939 50.26 -49.77 -22.26
N ILE A 940 51.01 -50.76 -21.77
CA ILE A 940 50.79 -52.20 -22.01
C ILE A 940 49.68 -52.63 -21.03
N VAL A 941 48.49 -53.05 -21.53
CA VAL A 941 47.33 -53.35 -20.73
C VAL A 941 47.54 -54.34 -19.61
N GLU A 942 48.27 -55.43 -19.87
CA GLU A 942 48.57 -56.45 -18.87
C GLU A 942 49.59 -56.01 -17.81
N ALA A 943 50.32 -54.94 -18.04
CA ALA A 943 51.33 -54.42 -17.14
C ALA A 943 50.91 -53.23 -16.31
N ILE A 944 49.79 -52.55 -16.67
CA ILE A 944 49.36 -51.38 -15.99
C ILE A 944 49.12 -51.60 -14.48
N PHE A 945 48.48 -52.73 -14.15
CA PHE A 945 48.07 -52.99 -12.75
C PHE A 945 49.02 -53.91 -12.01
N SER A 946 49.12 -53.71 -10.71
CA SER A 946 49.84 -54.65 -9.82
C SER A 946 49.13 -56.02 -9.71
N PRO A 947 49.79 -57.08 -9.24
CA PRO A 947 49.14 -58.35 -8.99
C PRO A 947 47.95 -58.30 -8.04
N ASP A 948 47.98 -57.40 -7.02
CA ASP A 948 46.93 -57.24 -6.02
C ASP A 948 45.59 -56.82 -6.65
N PHE A 949 45.59 -55.96 -7.68
CA PHE A 949 44.44 -55.58 -8.44
C PHE A 949 43.56 -56.74 -8.87
N PHE A 950 44.21 -57.76 -9.46
CA PHE A 950 43.54 -58.93 -10.02
C PHE A 950 42.90 -59.85 -8.96
N SER A 951 43.26 -59.69 -7.68
CA SER A 951 42.70 -60.48 -6.58
C SER A 951 41.46 -59.78 -5.90
N THR A 952 41.30 -58.49 -6.09
CA THR A 952 40.29 -57.70 -5.35
C THR A 952 39.21 -57.11 -6.22
N VAL A 953 39.51 -56.92 -7.54
CA VAL A 953 38.55 -56.19 -8.43
C VAL A 953 37.32 -57.02 -8.75
N THR A 954 36.15 -56.40 -8.72
CA THR A 954 34.85 -57.02 -9.02
C THR A 954 34.14 -56.31 -10.19
N ASP A 955 34.54 -55.11 -10.56
CA ASP A 955 33.99 -54.35 -11.69
C ASP A 955 35.08 -53.66 -12.51
N VAL A 956 35.14 -53.98 -13.79
CA VAL A 956 35.99 -53.33 -14.77
C VAL A 956 35.25 -52.88 -16.02
N ARG A 957 33.88 -52.68 -15.89
CA ARG A 957 33.07 -52.25 -17.03
C ARG A 957 33.68 -51.01 -17.67
N SER A 958 33.78 -50.99 -18.99
CA SER A 958 34.34 -49.91 -19.79
C SER A 958 35.64 -49.30 -19.24
N ALA A 959 36.45 -50.09 -18.51
CA ALA A 959 37.69 -49.60 -17.86
C ALA A 959 38.69 -49.01 -18.84
N PHE A 960 38.76 -49.52 -20.08
CA PHE A 960 39.56 -48.98 -21.15
C PHE A 960 38.77 -48.64 -22.43
N GLU A 961 37.41 -48.50 -22.34
CA GLU A 961 36.58 -48.19 -23.48
C GLU A 961 37.11 -46.95 -24.23
N GLY A 962 37.34 -47.10 -25.55
CA GLY A 962 37.86 -46.02 -26.40
C GLY A 962 39.31 -45.64 -26.23
N CYS A 963 40.13 -46.48 -25.55
CA CYS A 963 41.62 -46.38 -25.50
C CYS A 963 42.26 -46.89 -26.78
N VAL A 964 42.09 -46.14 -27.88
CA VAL A 964 42.45 -46.60 -29.25
C VAL A 964 43.93 -46.84 -29.47
N LYS A 965 44.81 -46.34 -28.57
CA LYS A 965 46.27 -46.57 -28.66
C LYS A 965 46.82 -47.56 -27.62
N LEU A 966 45.94 -48.15 -26.80
CA LEU A 966 46.37 -49.14 -25.79
C LEU A 966 47.03 -50.32 -26.41
N ARG A 967 48.21 -50.74 -25.89
CA ARG A 967 49.04 -51.79 -26.42
C ARG A 967 49.02 -53.04 -25.58
N GLY A 968 49.62 -54.13 -26.10
CA GLY A 968 49.76 -55.43 -25.39
C GLY A 968 48.59 -56.38 -25.71
N HIS A 969 48.46 -57.44 -24.92
CA HIS A 969 47.54 -58.53 -25.17
C HIS A 969 46.31 -58.42 -24.24
N GLY A 970 45.13 -58.16 -24.81
CA GLY A 970 43.87 -58.05 -24.07
C GLY A 970 43.47 -59.39 -23.43
N LEU A 971 43.66 -60.50 -24.11
CA LEU A 971 43.45 -61.87 -23.59
C LEU A 971 44.28 -62.15 -22.34
N SER A 972 45.56 -61.69 -22.33
CA SER A 972 46.43 -61.81 -21.16
C SER A 972 45.92 -61.04 -19.96
N PHE A 973 45.37 -59.82 -20.18
CA PHE A 973 44.71 -59.04 -19.13
C PHE A 973 43.45 -59.74 -18.62
N ILE A 974 42.57 -60.22 -19.52
CA ILE A 974 41.32 -60.92 -19.18
C ILE A 974 41.59 -62.16 -18.35
N SER A 975 42.58 -62.96 -18.73
CA SER A 975 42.91 -64.25 -18.07
C SER A 975 43.33 -64.11 -16.60
N ARG A 976 43.75 -62.93 -16.18
CA ARG A 976 44.13 -62.60 -14.79
C ARG A 976 42.99 -62.11 -13.90
N LEU A 977 41.83 -61.80 -14.51
CA LEU A 977 40.66 -61.26 -13.78
C LEU A 977 39.85 -62.41 -13.14
N PRO A 978 39.11 -62.12 -12.02
CA PRO A 978 38.19 -63.09 -11.41
C PRO A 978 37.06 -63.50 -12.38
N GLU A 979 36.61 -64.76 -12.33
CA GLU A 979 35.57 -65.30 -13.23
C GLU A 979 34.23 -64.52 -13.13
N GLN A 980 33.95 -63.98 -12.00
CA GLN A 980 32.68 -63.28 -11.75
C GLN A 980 32.78 -61.76 -11.89
N VAL A 981 33.85 -61.21 -12.45
CA VAL A 981 34.02 -59.76 -12.64
C VAL A 981 32.99 -59.18 -13.59
N ILE A 982 32.46 -58.02 -13.26
CA ILE A 982 31.57 -57.23 -14.16
C ILE A 982 32.49 -56.58 -15.23
N HIS A 983 32.28 -56.87 -16.53
CA HIS A 983 33.24 -56.48 -17.55
C HIS A 983 32.68 -55.91 -18.85
N ALA A 984 31.38 -55.55 -18.93
CA ALA A 984 30.78 -55.06 -20.17
C ALA A 984 31.63 -53.94 -20.82
N ARG A 985 31.98 -54.08 -22.09
CA ARG A 985 32.72 -53.09 -22.90
C ARG A 985 34.14 -52.73 -22.38
N THR A 986 34.77 -53.55 -21.55
CA THR A 986 36.01 -53.17 -20.86
C THR A 986 37.12 -52.75 -21.84
N LEU A 987 37.31 -53.46 -22.99
CA LEU A 987 38.30 -53.20 -24.04
C LEU A 987 37.66 -52.72 -25.35
N PHE A 988 36.41 -52.19 -25.29
CA PHE A 988 35.69 -51.75 -26.48
C PHE A 988 36.44 -50.60 -27.19
N GLN A 989 36.64 -50.69 -28.50
CA GLN A 989 37.41 -49.75 -29.33
C GLN A 989 38.93 -49.66 -29.00
N CYS A 990 39.50 -50.57 -28.27
CA CYS A 990 40.99 -50.66 -28.03
C CYS A 990 41.71 -51.23 -29.19
N THR A 991 41.60 -50.66 -30.38
CA THR A 991 42.03 -51.26 -31.71
C THR A 991 43.50 -51.43 -31.88
N ALA A 992 44.35 -50.86 -31.02
CA ALA A 992 45.81 -51.03 -31.05
C ALA A 992 46.33 -52.23 -30.21
N LEU A 993 45.46 -53.00 -29.54
CA LEU A 993 45.82 -54.25 -28.88
C LEU A 993 46.22 -55.28 -29.92
N ASP A 994 47.26 -56.09 -29.62
CA ASP A 994 47.81 -57.04 -30.51
C ASP A 994 46.85 -58.23 -30.88
N ASP A 995 45.88 -58.48 -29.98
CA ASP A 995 44.84 -59.53 -30.03
C ASP A 995 43.41 -58.97 -30.03
N TYR A 996 43.17 -57.72 -30.43
CA TYR A 996 41.85 -57.07 -30.38
C TYR A 996 40.74 -57.84 -31.12
N GLY A 997 41.07 -58.43 -32.26
CA GLY A 997 40.16 -59.27 -33.06
C GLY A 997 39.80 -60.63 -32.44
N GLU A 998 40.52 -61.08 -31.43
CA GLU A 998 40.33 -62.34 -30.71
C GLU A 998 39.60 -62.21 -29.40
N LEU A 999 39.26 -60.98 -29.02
CA LEU A 999 38.60 -60.69 -27.71
C LEU A 999 37.20 -61.32 -27.64
N PRO A 1000 36.85 -61.93 -26.49
CA PRO A 1000 35.51 -62.49 -26.26
C PRO A 1000 34.38 -61.47 -26.40
N THR A 1001 33.20 -62.00 -26.84
CA THR A 1001 32.01 -61.16 -26.95
C THR A 1001 31.66 -60.51 -25.59
N GLY A 1002 31.36 -59.16 -25.57
CA GLY A 1002 31.07 -58.38 -24.37
C GLY A 1002 32.31 -57.70 -23.76
N TRP A 1003 33.55 -58.07 -24.17
CA TRP A 1003 34.78 -57.38 -23.75
C TRP A 1003 35.17 -56.27 -24.73
N SER A 1004 34.97 -56.55 -26.05
CA SER A 1004 35.27 -55.63 -27.17
C SER A 1004 34.04 -54.96 -27.73
#